data_8726f61b9c33608f85027f1d5a65522c
#
_entry.id   8726f61b9c33608f85027f1d5a65522c
#
_cell.length_a   1.000
_cell.length_b   1.000
_cell.length_c   1.000
_cell.angle_alpha   90.00
_cell.angle_beta   90.00
_cell.angle_gamma   90.00
#
_symmetry.space_group_name_H-M   'P 1'
#
loop_
_entity.id
_entity.type
_entity.pdbx_description
1 polymer ?
#
loop_
_entity_poly.entity_id
_entity_poly.type
_entity_poly.pdbx_seq_one_letter_code
_entity_poly.pdbx_strand_id
1 'polypeptide(L)'
;MAQETGTSIQRVEITGSSIKRASAETASPVQIIGRDDLIKSGKATVAEYLQTLTADGAGSLPTGFGNGFAAGSTAISLRGLGATSTLVLLNGRRMAPFARADDGQKSFTDLSTVPMQIVERIEILKDGASSTYGADAIAGVVNIILRKDFQGLTVRGETGTSRYSDAKQNKASLTWGQGSLDEDKYNVVVNAEYFQSDRLANRDRADRAWIGKGDLRPYGFPIGTQFASGYISGVNSAAASPAGSIRNPATLAYQSLPGCASLSASTPQDPKGGCLWHQDQFRDMQPDIEGVNLYTRGTWQLNDETQVYAEAGYSKRDTAFTLTPPSITPTVAFPPNAGNPNGVLNFGSGAGTTIVLAPSHPQNPFGAAARVRYAAFDVGPSTRSANNEFNRFVVGVKGTAGGWDYDAGFAHSESKLHLDYSNMLNMAVVKAALGDPTSKYFPYYLGAEAYKNPASLYAAMVTNASSDSTTKLNIVDVKASRELFALPGGNLALAVGGEHRQDKLSNPSLSGSENGTINSSYVAAFGESKVSAVYAELLAPIVKTVELSAALRYDHYDHFTSTTPKAGVKWTPLKTFALRGTYTEGFRAPGAAENSAQSQSTGTSTVRDPVRCPNGTPLPGATSTDCAASVAAVKIGDPNLRPEKSKGYTLGMVWDPLNDLSLSLDGWKIKRSDEINPLPYNEAAALPSAIRADNNLTINGVVVPNTGTLLITKAPYRNSSFTEVKGIDLDVKQRLRLGAYGRGNIGLTWTHVASWVRAESATTRYQFAGTHGNCDTSNCAGTPKDKISVNASWDPSAAWNFAAIANYRSDMKNVLFAGDLCASHLASGADAPGNCRIASFTTVDMSARWNYSKQLQLFASVNNVFDKIAPLDPLTYGGMSYNPMDASGAIGRYVKVGASYKFF
;
A
#
# COMPACT_ATOMS: atom_id res chain seq x y z
N MET A 1 6.92 -49.87 41.00
CA MET A 1 7.09 -49.40 39.61
C MET A 1 6.15 -48.20 39.44
N ALA A 2 6.65 -46.99 39.58
CA ALA A 2 5.89 -45.78 39.32
C ALA A 2 5.98 -45.50 37.81
N GLN A 3 4.84 -45.51 37.16
CA GLN A 3 4.69 -45.12 35.77
C GLN A 3 4.90 -43.59 35.70
N GLU A 4 6.02 -43.16 35.13
CA GLU A 4 6.21 -41.76 34.77
C GLU A 4 5.11 -41.36 33.79
N THR A 5 4.19 -40.53 34.24
CA THR A 5 3.24 -39.84 33.39
C THR A 5 4.04 -38.84 32.56
N GLY A 6 4.39 -39.22 31.32
CA GLY A 6 5.04 -38.36 30.36
C GLY A 6 4.18 -37.12 30.15
N THR A 7 4.70 -35.96 30.51
CA THR A 7 4.17 -34.65 30.13
C THR A 7 4.09 -34.62 28.61
N SER A 8 2.90 -34.64 28.05
CA SER A 8 2.69 -34.53 26.63
C SER A 8 3.29 -33.17 26.15
N ILE A 9 4.34 -33.24 25.37
CA ILE A 9 4.95 -32.05 24.78
C ILE A 9 3.89 -31.40 23.88
N GLN A 10 3.44 -30.20 24.24
CA GLN A 10 2.43 -29.47 23.47
C GLN A 10 3.03 -29.10 22.10
N ARG A 11 2.50 -29.71 21.04
CA ARG A 11 2.93 -29.46 19.66
C ARG A 11 2.23 -28.25 19.09
N VAL A 12 2.97 -27.35 18.44
CA VAL A 12 2.46 -26.12 17.81
C VAL A 12 2.60 -26.19 16.30
N GLU A 13 1.59 -25.71 15.61
CA GLU A 13 1.66 -25.39 14.18
C GLU A 13 2.26 -23.98 14.01
N ILE A 14 3.25 -23.83 13.13
CA ILE A 14 3.96 -22.57 12.90
C ILE A 14 3.78 -22.19 11.43
N THR A 15 3.59 -20.91 11.16
CA THR A 15 3.45 -20.38 9.79
C THR A 15 4.60 -20.86 8.90
N GLY A 16 4.26 -21.40 7.73
CA GLY A 16 5.20 -21.97 6.75
C GLY A 16 5.31 -23.50 6.77
N SER A 17 4.57 -24.20 7.66
CA SER A 17 4.47 -25.65 7.64
C SER A 17 3.11 -26.12 8.19
N SER A 18 2.57 -27.18 7.61
CA SER A 18 1.37 -27.88 8.09
C SER A 18 1.69 -29.02 9.08
N ILE A 19 2.98 -29.28 9.36
CA ILE A 19 3.42 -30.29 10.30
C ILE A 19 3.53 -29.67 11.70
N LYS A 20 2.84 -30.23 12.68
CA LYS A 20 2.94 -29.81 14.09
C LYS A 20 4.31 -30.18 14.67
N ARG A 21 4.94 -29.25 15.38
CA ARG A 21 6.30 -29.41 15.94
C ARG A 21 6.36 -29.17 17.45
N ALA A 22 7.33 -29.79 18.08
CA ALA A 22 7.67 -29.51 19.48
C ALA A 22 8.52 -28.24 19.68
N SER A 23 9.18 -27.77 18.63
CA SER A 23 10.04 -26.56 18.63
C SER A 23 9.53 -25.54 17.63
N ALA A 24 9.55 -24.27 18.04
CA ALA A 24 9.22 -23.12 17.17
C ALA A 24 10.32 -22.83 16.12
N GLU A 25 11.55 -23.34 16.33
CA GLU A 25 12.67 -23.15 15.41
C GLU A 25 12.56 -24.07 14.20
N THR A 26 12.47 -23.47 13.02
CA THR A 26 12.36 -24.15 11.72
C THR A 26 13.55 -23.81 10.80
N ALA A 27 13.67 -24.52 9.68
CA ALA A 27 14.66 -24.17 8.66
C ALA A 27 14.41 -22.76 8.06
N SER A 28 13.15 -22.33 7.95
CA SER A 28 12.78 -20.97 7.54
C SER A 28 12.69 -20.02 8.73
N PRO A 29 13.18 -18.77 8.63
CA PRO A 29 13.11 -17.79 9.72
C PRO A 29 11.66 -17.30 9.93
N VAL A 30 11.13 -17.49 11.13
CA VAL A 30 9.81 -17.00 11.55
C VAL A 30 9.98 -16.06 12.74
N GLN A 31 9.50 -14.82 12.59
CA GLN A 31 9.43 -13.86 13.69
C GLN A 31 8.04 -13.94 14.33
N ILE A 32 8.00 -14.18 15.63
CA ILE A 32 6.74 -14.22 16.41
C ILE A 32 6.66 -12.94 17.24
N ILE A 33 5.56 -12.22 17.09
CA ILE A 33 5.21 -11.00 17.79
C ILE A 33 4.01 -11.33 18.68
N GLY A 34 4.22 -11.33 19.98
CA GLY A 34 3.17 -11.63 20.95
C GLY A 34 2.25 -10.45 21.21
N ARG A 35 1.11 -10.72 21.82
CA ARG A 35 0.14 -9.71 22.25
C ARG A 35 0.78 -8.62 23.12
N ASP A 36 1.68 -8.98 24.00
CA ASP A 36 2.38 -8.05 24.90
C ASP A 36 3.21 -7.03 24.12
N ASP A 37 3.89 -7.46 23.03
CA ASP A 37 4.68 -6.58 22.16
C ASP A 37 3.77 -5.59 21.43
N LEU A 38 2.61 -6.04 20.97
CA LEU A 38 1.60 -5.19 20.34
C LEU A 38 1.11 -4.11 21.30
N ILE A 39 0.77 -4.47 22.53
CA ILE A 39 0.29 -3.52 23.55
C ILE A 39 1.39 -2.54 23.95
N LYS A 40 2.63 -3.00 24.15
CA LYS A 40 3.79 -2.18 24.53
C LYS A 40 4.15 -1.15 23.45
N SER A 41 3.84 -1.42 22.19
CA SER A 41 4.15 -0.52 21.07
C SER A 41 3.39 0.82 21.11
N GLY A 42 2.25 0.88 21.80
CA GLY A 42 1.37 2.05 21.81
C GLY A 42 0.70 2.35 20.45
N LYS A 43 0.82 1.47 19.45
CA LYS A 43 0.17 1.64 18.15
C LYS A 43 -1.34 1.34 18.25
N ALA A 44 -2.16 2.05 17.46
CA ALA A 44 -3.61 1.91 17.52
C ALA A 44 -4.13 0.75 16.68
N THR A 45 -3.44 0.41 15.59
CA THR A 45 -3.88 -0.61 14.62
C THR A 45 -2.79 -1.62 14.30
N VAL A 46 -3.20 -2.78 13.78
CA VAL A 46 -2.28 -3.82 13.29
C VAL A 46 -1.38 -3.28 12.18
N ALA A 47 -1.94 -2.49 11.26
CA ALA A 47 -1.19 -1.88 10.16
C ALA A 47 -0.09 -0.95 10.66
N GLU A 48 -0.41 -0.02 11.58
CA GLU A 48 0.58 0.88 12.17
C GLU A 48 1.73 0.12 12.84
N TYR A 49 1.43 -0.97 13.52
CA TYR A 49 2.48 -1.81 14.13
C TYR A 49 3.36 -2.47 13.07
N LEU A 50 2.75 -3.16 12.10
CA LEU A 50 3.48 -3.90 11.07
C LEU A 50 4.40 -2.99 10.23
N GLN A 51 3.99 -1.74 9.99
CA GLN A 51 4.78 -0.75 9.25
C GLN A 51 6.01 -0.24 10.04
N THR A 52 6.10 -0.50 11.35
CA THR A 52 7.31 -0.24 12.12
C THR A 52 8.38 -1.33 12.01
N LEU A 53 8.03 -2.49 11.47
CA LEU A 53 8.97 -3.61 11.35
C LEU A 53 10.14 -3.28 10.44
N THR A 54 11.31 -3.82 10.78
CA THR A 54 12.51 -3.62 9.96
C THR A 54 12.41 -4.28 8.59
N ALA A 55 11.65 -5.37 8.49
CA ALA A 55 11.39 -6.09 7.23
C ALA A 55 10.37 -5.38 6.32
N ASP A 56 9.61 -4.40 6.82
CA ASP A 56 8.71 -3.58 6.01
C ASP A 56 9.53 -2.63 5.12
N GLY A 57 9.12 -2.46 3.87
CA GLY A 57 9.85 -1.65 2.89
C GLY A 57 8.94 -0.78 2.02
N ALA A 58 9.50 -0.25 0.94
CA ALA A 58 8.71 0.47 -0.06
C ALA A 58 7.60 -0.41 -0.64
N GLY A 59 6.48 0.19 -1.00
CA GLY A 59 5.29 -0.53 -1.48
C GLY A 59 4.26 -0.85 -0.39
N SER A 60 4.47 -0.39 0.85
CA SER A 60 3.46 -0.38 1.92
C SER A 60 2.51 0.81 1.76
N LEU A 61 1.25 0.63 2.18
CA LEU A 61 0.21 1.66 2.13
C LEU A 61 -0.10 2.15 3.55
N PRO A 62 0.38 3.35 3.95
CA PRO A 62 -0.02 3.95 5.21
C PRO A 62 -1.42 4.58 5.09
N THR A 63 -2.19 4.57 6.18
CA THR A 63 -3.56 5.10 6.23
C THR A 63 -3.68 6.55 5.76
N GLY A 64 -2.68 7.39 6.04
CA GLY A 64 -2.66 8.80 5.65
C GLY A 64 -2.40 9.05 4.16
N PHE A 65 -2.11 8.03 3.37
CA PHE A 65 -1.82 8.21 1.95
C PHE A 65 -3.10 8.36 1.13
N GLY A 66 -3.61 9.59 1.05
CA GLY A 66 -4.86 9.93 0.36
C GLY A 66 -4.77 10.07 -1.16
N ASN A 67 -3.58 9.99 -1.76
CA ASN A 67 -3.40 10.24 -3.21
C ASN A 67 -3.50 8.99 -4.10
N GLY A 68 -3.42 7.79 -3.52
CA GLY A 68 -3.55 6.53 -4.26
C GLY A 68 -4.99 6.20 -4.66
N PHE A 69 -5.16 5.28 -5.58
CA PHE A 69 -6.49 4.77 -5.96
C PHE A 69 -7.13 3.96 -4.84
N ALA A 70 -6.34 3.31 -4.00
CA ALA A 70 -6.79 2.51 -2.86
C ALA A 70 -6.80 3.30 -1.54
N ALA A 71 -7.10 4.60 -1.59
CA ALA A 71 -7.16 5.46 -0.41
C ALA A 71 -8.15 4.94 0.64
N GLY A 72 -7.78 5.08 1.92
CA GLY A 72 -8.56 4.57 3.05
C GLY A 72 -8.21 3.13 3.45
N SER A 73 -7.41 2.41 2.67
CA SER A 73 -6.89 1.08 2.98
C SER A 73 -5.46 1.11 3.55
N THR A 74 -4.99 -0.03 4.04
CA THR A 74 -3.63 -0.20 4.58
C THR A 74 -3.02 -1.53 4.17
N ALA A 75 -1.73 -1.51 3.82
CA ALA A 75 -1.01 -2.72 3.43
C ALA A 75 0.44 -2.71 3.92
N ILE A 76 1.06 -3.91 3.94
CA ILE A 76 2.47 -4.12 4.26
C ILE A 76 3.22 -4.69 3.05
N SER A 77 4.48 -4.32 2.91
CA SER A 77 5.39 -4.78 1.85
C SER A 77 6.67 -5.33 2.45
N LEU A 78 6.78 -6.64 2.58
CA LEU A 78 8.01 -7.25 3.08
C LEU A 78 9.16 -7.07 2.08
N ARG A 79 10.33 -6.63 2.60
CA ARG A 79 11.59 -6.46 1.84
C ARG A 79 11.48 -5.53 0.62
N GLY A 80 10.44 -4.67 0.59
CA GLY A 80 10.23 -3.73 -0.51
C GLY A 80 9.82 -4.39 -1.84
N LEU A 81 9.30 -5.63 -1.82
CA LEU A 81 8.85 -6.34 -3.02
C LEU A 81 7.38 -6.06 -3.39
N GLY A 82 6.72 -5.16 -2.67
CA GLY A 82 5.33 -4.75 -2.89
C GLY A 82 4.33 -5.56 -2.07
N ALA A 83 3.18 -4.95 -1.78
CA ALA A 83 2.11 -5.58 -1.03
C ALA A 83 1.51 -6.82 -1.74
N THR A 84 1.56 -6.87 -3.07
CA THR A 84 1.13 -8.02 -3.88
C THR A 84 2.05 -9.25 -3.79
N SER A 85 3.27 -9.08 -3.26
CA SER A 85 4.23 -10.19 -3.04
C SER A 85 4.31 -10.62 -1.58
N THR A 86 3.48 -9.99 -0.71
CA THR A 86 3.38 -10.28 0.73
C THR A 86 2.01 -10.88 1.03
N LEU A 87 1.98 -12.16 1.36
CA LEU A 87 0.72 -12.83 1.69
C LEU A 87 0.29 -12.52 3.11
N VAL A 88 -0.94 -12.00 3.29
CA VAL A 88 -1.56 -11.79 4.60
C VAL A 88 -2.62 -12.86 4.85
N LEU A 89 -2.56 -13.50 6.02
CA LEU A 89 -3.50 -14.53 6.47
C LEU A 89 -4.13 -14.14 7.81
N LEU A 90 -5.37 -14.52 7.99
CA LEU A 90 -6.09 -14.45 9.27
C LEU A 90 -6.43 -15.86 9.74
N ASN A 91 -5.88 -16.28 10.87
CA ASN A 91 -5.99 -17.65 11.37
C ASN A 91 -5.57 -18.71 10.34
N GLY A 92 -4.54 -18.42 9.53
CA GLY A 92 -4.01 -19.35 8.53
C GLY A 92 -4.74 -19.37 7.19
N ARG A 93 -5.82 -18.59 6.99
CA ARG A 93 -6.60 -18.51 5.74
C ARG A 93 -6.55 -17.12 5.13
N ARG A 94 -6.59 -17.06 3.81
CA ARG A 94 -6.64 -15.80 3.05
C ARG A 94 -7.93 -15.03 3.33
N MET A 95 -7.90 -13.72 3.08
CA MET A 95 -9.04 -12.81 3.10
C MET A 95 -9.25 -12.22 1.71
N ALA A 96 -10.48 -11.81 1.40
CA ALA A 96 -10.76 -11.06 0.16
C ALA A 96 -9.89 -9.80 0.12
N PRO A 97 -9.26 -9.48 -1.02
CA PRO A 97 -8.52 -8.24 -1.19
C PRO A 97 -9.41 -7.01 -1.02
N PHE A 98 -8.79 -5.86 -0.76
CA PHE A 98 -9.47 -4.57 -0.85
C PHE A 98 -10.18 -4.41 -2.20
N ALA A 99 -11.38 -3.87 -2.21
CA ALA A 99 -12.26 -3.91 -3.37
C ALA A 99 -11.80 -3.01 -4.55
N ARG A 100 -10.70 -2.31 -4.41
CA ARG A 100 -10.11 -1.47 -5.46
C ARG A 100 -8.61 -1.72 -5.59
N ALA A 101 -8.19 -2.03 -6.82
CA ALA A 101 -6.77 -2.20 -7.12
C ALA A 101 -6.03 -0.85 -7.04
N ASP A 102 -4.94 -0.78 -6.25
CA ASP A 102 -4.10 0.41 -6.20
C ASP A 102 -3.35 0.60 -7.53
N ASP A 103 -3.20 1.85 -7.94
CA ASP A 103 -2.71 2.23 -9.29
C ASP A 103 -3.48 1.54 -10.45
N GLY A 104 -4.70 1.08 -10.19
CA GLY A 104 -5.49 0.31 -11.15
C GLY A 104 -4.92 -1.06 -11.51
N GLN A 105 -3.97 -1.58 -10.72
CA GLN A 105 -3.25 -2.82 -10.99
C GLN A 105 -3.11 -3.73 -9.76
N LYS A 106 -2.73 -3.18 -8.62
CA LYS A 106 -2.25 -3.94 -7.46
C LYS A 106 -3.38 -4.29 -6.49
N SER A 107 -3.68 -5.58 -6.35
CA SER A 107 -4.63 -6.09 -5.34
C SER A 107 -3.88 -6.57 -4.10
N PHE A 108 -4.38 -6.26 -2.90
CA PHE A 108 -3.77 -6.61 -1.62
C PHE A 108 -4.83 -6.73 -0.52
N THR A 109 -4.47 -7.37 0.59
CA THR A 109 -5.34 -7.49 1.77
C THR A 109 -5.28 -6.22 2.62
N ASP A 110 -6.45 -5.65 2.96
CA ASP A 110 -6.54 -4.47 3.83
C ASP A 110 -6.41 -4.88 5.30
N LEU A 111 -5.34 -4.42 5.94
CA LEU A 111 -5.06 -4.68 7.36
C LEU A 111 -5.96 -3.91 8.32
N SER A 112 -6.67 -2.88 7.87
CA SER A 112 -7.57 -2.10 8.71
C SER A 112 -8.81 -2.86 9.17
N THR A 113 -9.13 -3.97 8.49
CA THR A 113 -10.25 -4.85 8.79
C THR A 113 -10.01 -5.81 9.96
N VAL A 114 -8.78 -5.83 10.52
CA VAL A 114 -8.40 -6.74 11.60
C VAL A 114 -8.42 -6.00 12.95
N PRO A 115 -9.31 -6.38 13.89
CA PRO A 115 -9.38 -5.74 15.20
C PRO A 115 -8.13 -6.08 16.05
N MET A 116 -7.39 -5.05 16.48
CA MET A 116 -6.14 -5.19 17.22
C MET A 116 -6.31 -5.91 18.57
N GLN A 117 -7.45 -5.69 19.25
CA GLN A 117 -7.66 -6.19 20.62
C GLN A 117 -7.85 -7.71 20.70
N ILE A 118 -8.29 -8.34 19.62
CA ILE A 118 -8.49 -9.81 19.60
C ILE A 118 -7.25 -10.54 19.06
N VAL A 119 -6.21 -9.84 18.61
CA VAL A 119 -4.97 -10.47 18.13
C VAL A 119 -4.25 -11.13 19.31
N GLU A 120 -3.93 -12.41 19.18
CA GLU A 120 -3.11 -13.17 20.10
C GLU A 120 -1.62 -13.02 19.78
N ARG A 121 -1.26 -13.19 18.51
CA ARG A 121 0.09 -13.02 18.00
C ARG A 121 0.08 -12.82 16.49
N ILE A 122 1.19 -12.30 15.97
CA ILE A 122 1.46 -12.20 14.54
C ILE A 122 2.72 -13.02 14.25
N GLU A 123 2.64 -13.91 13.28
CA GLU A 123 3.77 -14.71 12.81
C GLU A 123 4.20 -14.20 11.44
N ILE A 124 5.46 -13.82 11.31
CA ILE A 124 6.03 -13.28 10.06
C ILE A 124 7.07 -14.28 9.56
N LEU A 125 6.71 -15.00 8.52
CA LEU A 125 7.63 -15.86 7.80
C LEU A 125 8.40 -15.03 6.79
N LYS A 126 9.71 -14.84 7.02
CA LYS A 126 10.62 -14.05 6.19
C LYS A 126 11.29 -14.92 5.10
N ASP A 127 10.50 -15.76 4.44
CA ASP A 127 10.98 -16.71 3.42
C ASP A 127 9.85 -16.98 2.40
N GLY A 128 10.20 -17.42 1.20
CA GLY A 128 9.22 -17.87 0.23
C GLY A 128 8.37 -19.02 0.76
N ALA A 129 7.06 -18.97 0.55
CA ALA A 129 6.11 -19.95 1.10
C ALA A 129 5.03 -20.38 0.09
N SER A 130 5.26 -20.20 -1.20
CA SER A 130 4.29 -20.62 -2.21
C SER A 130 4.09 -22.14 -2.26
N SER A 131 5.06 -22.93 -1.79
CA SER A 131 4.93 -24.38 -1.64
C SER A 131 3.90 -24.82 -0.60
N THR A 132 3.53 -23.93 0.34
CA THR A 132 2.52 -24.19 1.37
C THR A 132 1.21 -23.41 1.05
N TYR A 133 1.32 -22.14 0.69
CA TYR A 133 0.17 -21.23 0.58
C TYR A 133 -0.20 -20.83 -0.87
N GLY A 134 0.53 -21.28 -1.89
CA GLY A 134 0.29 -20.91 -3.28
C GLY A 134 0.78 -19.50 -3.65
N ALA A 135 0.12 -18.85 -4.58
CA ALA A 135 0.50 -17.55 -5.11
C ALA A 135 0.72 -16.48 -4.03
N ASP A 136 1.49 -15.42 -4.39
CA ASP A 136 1.67 -14.17 -3.64
C ASP A 136 2.58 -14.26 -2.40
N ALA A 137 2.99 -15.46 -1.97
CA ALA A 137 3.90 -15.70 -0.85
C ALA A 137 5.39 -15.66 -1.28
N ILE A 138 5.79 -14.63 -2.04
CA ILE A 138 7.14 -14.46 -2.60
C ILE A 138 8.08 -13.83 -1.57
N ALA A 139 7.69 -12.67 -1.02
CA ALA A 139 8.48 -11.89 -0.07
C ALA A 139 8.38 -12.46 1.36
N GLY A 140 7.30 -13.16 1.63
CA GLY A 140 6.98 -13.76 2.92
C GLY A 140 5.50 -13.83 3.20
N VAL A 141 5.17 -14.25 4.42
CA VAL A 141 3.79 -14.39 4.92
C VAL A 141 3.63 -13.67 6.25
N VAL A 142 2.57 -12.91 6.40
CA VAL A 142 2.11 -12.31 7.65
C VAL A 142 0.84 -13.03 8.08
N ASN A 143 0.92 -13.89 9.07
CA ASN A 143 -0.21 -14.63 9.60
C ASN A 143 -0.66 -14.01 10.94
N ILE A 144 -1.83 -13.43 10.95
CA ILE A 144 -2.44 -12.82 12.13
C ILE A 144 -3.31 -13.85 12.81
N ILE A 145 -2.93 -14.24 14.02
CA ILE A 145 -3.62 -15.27 14.80
C ILE A 145 -4.44 -14.58 15.87
N LEU A 146 -5.75 -14.82 15.83
CA LEU A 146 -6.70 -14.28 16.79
C LEU A 146 -6.86 -15.22 17.99
N ARG A 147 -7.29 -14.66 19.11
CA ARG A 147 -7.59 -15.43 20.34
C ARG A 147 -8.68 -16.45 20.06
N LYS A 148 -8.45 -17.68 20.53
CA LYS A 148 -9.33 -18.82 20.29
C LYS A 148 -10.11 -19.26 21.53
N ASP A 149 -9.57 -18.93 22.70
CA ASP A 149 -10.11 -19.25 24.00
C ASP A 149 -9.97 -18.04 24.92
N PHE A 150 -11.04 -17.40 25.23
CA PHE A 150 -11.10 -16.28 26.14
C PHE A 150 -12.25 -16.48 27.12
N GLN A 151 -12.02 -16.18 28.40
CA GLN A 151 -13.01 -16.25 29.46
C GLN A 151 -13.09 -14.89 30.16
N GLY A 152 -14.31 -14.48 30.46
CA GLY A 152 -14.59 -13.22 31.14
C GLY A 152 -15.01 -12.09 30.22
N LEU A 153 -15.12 -10.90 30.78
CA LEU A 153 -15.47 -9.67 30.08
C LEU A 153 -14.41 -8.62 30.32
N THR A 154 -13.85 -8.07 29.25
CA THR A 154 -12.90 -6.96 29.30
C THR A 154 -13.42 -5.81 28.46
N VAL A 155 -13.48 -4.61 29.05
CA VAL A 155 -13.75 -3.36 28.35
C VAL A 155 -12.48 -2.50 28.39
N ARG A 156 -12.12 -1.92 27.24
CA ARG A 156 -10.95 -1.04 27.11
C ARG A 156 -11.34 0.23 26.37
N GLY A 157 -10.88 1.37 26.89
CA GLY A 157 -11.01 2.68 26.23
C GLY A 157 -9.67 3.39 26.17
N GLU A 158 -9.39 4.10 25.08
CA GLU A 158 -8.21 4.94 24.93
C GLU A 158 -8.52 6.19 24.11
N THR A 159 -7.83 7.27 24.43
CA THR A 159 -7.87 8.53 23.69
C THR A 159 -6.46 9.08 23.53
N GLY A 160 -6.23 9.79 22.43
CA GLY A 160 -4.93 10.37 22.13
C GLY A 160 -5.05 11.68 21.38
N THR A 161 -3.98 12.48 21.44
CA THR A 161 -3.88 13.75 20.72
C THR A 161 -2.42 14.12 20.45
N SER A 162 -2.18 14.93 19.42
CA SER A 162 -0.85 15.47 19.16
C SER A 162 -0.50 16.57 20.18
N ARG A 163 0.77 16.98 20.21
CA ARG A 163 1.23 18.13 21.02
C ARG A 163 0.49 19.43 20.68
N TYR A 164 -0.17 19.51 19.54
CA TYR A 164 -0.96 20.69 19.12
C TYR A 164 -2.43 20.59 19.54
N SER A 165 -2.81 19.57 20.32
CA SER A 165 -4.19 19.30 20.75
C SER A 165 -5.16 18.99 19.61
N ASP A 166 -4.65 18.50 18.51
CA ASP A 166 -5.37 18.06 17.31
C ASP A 166 -5.06 16.59 16.96
N ALA A 167 -5.48 16.12 15.76
CA ALA A 167 -5.30 14.76 15.31
C ALA A 167 -5.81 13.73 16.34
N LYS A 168 -6.92 14.03 17.01
CA LYS A 168 -7.44 13.17 18.07
C LYS A 168 -7.79 11.79 17.53
N GLN A 169 -7.51 10.78 18.34
CA GLN A 169 -7.92 9.40 18.11
C GLN A 169 -8.61 8.87 19.35
N ASN A 170 -9.76 8.24 19.16
CA ASN A 170 -10.51 7.57 20.20
C ASN A 170 -10.71 6.11 19.82
N LYS A 171 -10.59 5.21 20.79
CA LYS A 171 -10.81 3.79 20.58
C LYS A 171 -11.50 3.19 21.80
N ALA A 172 -12.51 2.37 21.54
CA ALA A 172 -13.18 1.58 22.55
C ALA A 172 -13.28 0.13 22.10
N SER A 173 -13.16 -0.81 23.01
CA SER A 173 -13.34 -2.22 22.68
C SER A 173 -13.93 -3.01 23.85
N LEU A 174 -14.71 -4.03 23.49
CA LEU A 174 -15.27 -5.02 24.38
C LEU A 174 -14.84 -6.39 23.91
N THR A 175 -14.30 -7.21 24.82
CA THR A 175 -14.03 -8.63 24.55
C THR A 175 -14.72 -9.45 25.61
N TRP A 176 -15.60 -10.34 25.19
CA TRP A 176 -16.31 -11.28 26.03
C TRP A 176 -16.04 -12.71 25.57
N GLY A 177 -15.97 -13.59 26.54
CA GLY A 177 -15.88 -15.01 26.24
C GLY A 177 -16.37 -15.88 27.38
N GLN A 178 -16.89 -17.03 27.02
CA GLN A 178 -17.47 -18.00 27.92
C GLN A 178 -17.14 -19.44 27.51
N GLY A 179 -17.00 -20.31 28.53
CA GLY A 179 -16.73 -21.72 28.39
C GLY A 179 -15.22 -22.01 28.33
N SER A 180 -14.90 -23.26 28.71
CA SER A 180 -13.59 -23.89 28.65
C SER A 180 -13.65 -25.13 27.77
N LEU A 181 -12.74 -25.29 26.83
CA LEU A 181 -12.67 -26.47 25.96
C LEU A 181 -12.40 -27.76 26.79
N ASP A 182 -11.65 -27.65 27.86
CA ASP A 182 -11.32 -28.81 28.72
C ASP A 182 -12.49 -29.21 29.63
N GLU A 183 -13.16 -28.23 30.26
CA GLU A 183 -14.23 -28.46 31.23
C GLU A 183 -15.62 -28.49 30.58
N ASP A 184 -15.97 -27.39 29.83
CA ASP A 184 -17.32 -27.19 29.30
C ASP A 184 -17.50 -27.76 27.88
N LYS A 185 -16.40 -28.21 27.25
CA LYS A 185 -16.38 -28.72 25.88
C LYS A 185 -16.75 -27.68 24.80
N TYR A 186 -16.83 -26.39 25.16
CA TYR A 186 -17.02 -25.29 24.21
C TYR A 186 -16.29 -24.04 24.71
N ASN A 187 -16.02 -23.13 23.78
CA ASN A 187 -15.67 -21.73 24.07
C ASN A 187 -16.28 -20.84 23.01
N VAL A 188 -16.85 -19.73 23.43
CA VAL A 188 -17.36 -18.65 22.55
C VAL A 188 -16.65 -17.37 22.91
N VAL A 189 -16.09 -16.69 21.89
CA VAL A 189 -15.43 -15.38 22.03
C VAL A 189 -16.15 -14.38 21.14
N VAL A 190 -16.42 -13.18 21.68
CA VAL A 190 -16.98 -12.03 20.95
C VAL A 190 -16.09 -10.83 21.22
N ASN A 191 -15.75 -10.11 20.17
CA ASN A 191 -15.03 -8.83 20.24
C ASN A 191 -15.77 -7.76 19.42
N ALA A 192 -15.93 -6.59 20.02
CA ALA A 192 -16.39 -5.38 19.35
C ALA A 192 -15.34 -4.28 19.56
N GLU A 193 -14.97 -3.59 18.50
CA GLU A 193 -13.99 -2.49 18.53
C GLU A 193 -14.54 -1.32 17.72
N TYR A 194 -14.51 -0.12 18.32
CA TYR A 194 -14.81 1.17 17.69
C TYR A 194 -13.53 1.99 17.62
N PHE A 195 -13.30 2.65 16.50
CA PHE A 195 -12.16 3.51 16.25
C PHE A 195 -12.60 4.80 15.55
N GLN A 196 -12.11 5.94 16.04
CA GLN A 196 -12.30 7.25 15.43
C GLN A 196 -10.96 7.99 15.38
N SER A 197 -10.70 8.71 14.31
CA SER A 197 -9.52 9.54 14.11
C SER A 197 -9.91 10.84 13.42
N ASP A 198 -9.64 11.98 14.05
CA ASP A 198 -9.95 13.30 13.49
C ASP A 198 -8.98 13.61 12.32
N ARG A 199 -9.48 14.38 11.38
CA ARG A 199 -8.72 14.92 10.25
C ARG A 199 -7.56 15.82 10.70
N LEU A 200 -6.43 15.77 9.96
CA LEU A 200 -5.32 16.71 10.08
C LEU A 200 -4.83 17.08 8.67
N ALA A 201 -4.90 18.37 8.31
CA ALA A 201 -4.40 18.87 7.04
C ALA A 201 -2.93 19.34 7.13
N ASN A 202 -2.25 19.41 5.99
CA ASN A 202 -0.87 19.91 5.92
C ASN A 202 -0.75 21.33 6.50
N ARG A 203 -1.68 22.23 6.22
CA ARG A 203 -1.69 23.62 6.73
C ARG A 203 -1.70 23.71 8.27
N ASP A 204 -2.22 22.69 8.95
CA ASP A 204 -2.26 22.63 10.42
C ASP A 204 -0.86 22.38 11.02
N ARG A 205 0.15 22.20 10.17
CA ARG A 205 1.58 22.09 10.49
C ARG A 205 2.41 23.17 9.79
N ALA A 206 1.83 24.33 9.51
CA ALA A 206 2.49 25.45 8.84
C ALA A 206 3.70 26.03 9.61
N ASP A 207 3.73 25.84 10.92
CA ASP A 207 4.84 26.22 11.81
C ASP A 207 5.95 25.15 11.88
N ARG A 208 5.73 23.96 11.30
CA ARG A 208 6.61 22.81 11.45
C ARG A 208 7.57 22.66 10.26
N ALA A 209 8.56 23.55 10.18
CA ALA A 209 9.60 23.58 9.13
C ALA A 209 8.99 23.46 7.71
N TRP A 210 9.42 22.49 6.92
CA TRP A 210 8.94 22.24 5.55
C TRP A 210 7.59 21.51 5.49
N ILE A 211 7.08 21.03 6.64
CA ILE A 211 5.79 20.31 6.70
C ILE A 211 4.66 21.23 6.39
N GLY A 212 3.79 21.41 5.87
CA GLY A 212 2.56 22.21 5.76
C GLY A 212 2.66 23.54 5.02
N LYS A 213 3.85 24.13 4.84
CA LYS A 213 3.98 25.42 4.16
C LYS A 213 3.98 25.28 2.63
N GLY A 214 4.51 24.19 2.09
CA GLY A 214 4.68 24.02 0.64
C GLY A 214 5.72 24.94 0.02
N ASP A 215 6.26 25.90 0.77
CA ASP A 215 7.32 26.81 0.35
C ASP A 215 8.69 26.24 0.73
N LEU A 216 9.44 25.77 -0.24
CA LEU A 216 10.76 25.18 -0.06
C LEU A 216 11.93 26.15 -0.34
N ARG A 217 11.65 27.43 -0.63
CA ARG A 217 12.71 28.44 -0.83
C ARG A 217 13.65 28.61 0.34
N PRO A 218 13.16 28.63 1.61
CA PRO A 218 14.03 28.71 2.78
C PRO A 218 15.00 27.54 2.91
N TYR A 219 14.75 26.45 2.21
CA TYR A 219 15.53 25.21 2.23
C TYR A 219 16.37 25.03 0.95
N GLY A 220 16.52 26.10 0.15
CA GLY A 220 17.40 26.16 -1.01
C GLY A 220 16.75 25.74 -2.34
N PHE A 221 15.42 25.54 -2.40
CA PHE A 221 14.69 25.20 -3.62
C PHE A 221 13.99 26.46 -4.16
N PRO A 222 14.53 27.14 -5.19
CA PRO A 222 13.86 28.30 -5.78
C PRO A 222 12.51 27.93 -6.39
N ILE A 223 11.65 28.92 -6.56
CA ILE A 223 10.36 28.74 -7.21
C ILE A 223 10.55 28.22 -8.63
N GLY A 224 9.69 27.29 -9.03
CA GLY A 224 9.79 26.64 -10.32
C GLY A 224 11.02 25.76 -10.44
N THR A 225 11.58 25.30 -9.30
CA THR A 225 12.73 24.40 -9.28
C THR A 225 12.44 23.17 -10.10
N GLN A 226 13.29 22.91 -11.06
CA GLN A 226 13.28 21.69 -11.85
C GLN A 226 14.65 21.05 -11.73
N PHE A 227 14.70 19.77 -11.43
CA PHE A 227 15.93 19.00 -11.53
C PHE A 227 16.28 18.74 -12.99
N ALA A 228 17.56 18.55 -13.30
CA ALA A 228 18.00 18.24 -14.65
C ALA A 228 17.39 16.94 -15.19
N SER A 229 17.06 16.00 -14.31
CA SER A 229 16.42 14.72 -14.65
C SER A 229 14.88 14.76 -14.64
N GLY A 230 14.23 15.88 -14.28
CA GLY A 230 12.76 15.98 -14.26
C GLY A 230 12.19 16.89 -13.20
N TYR A 231 11.01 16.60 -12.73
CA TYR A 231 10.08 17.49 -12.09
C TYR A 231 10.06 17.38 -10.56
N ILE A 232 9.87 18.52 -9.86
CA ILE A 232 9.63 18.53 -8.41
C ILE A 232 8.14 18.56 -8.11
N SER A 233 7.70 17.74 -7.18
CA SER A 233 6.41 17.92 -6.52
C SER A 233 6.56 18.89 -5.33
N GLY A 234 5.57 19.73 -5.10
CA GLY A 234 5.50 20.63 -3.93
C GLY A 234 5.89 22.06 -4.16
N VAL A 235 6.79 22.38 -5.10
CA VAL A 235 7.04 23.77 -5.53
C VAL A 235 6.42 23.95 -6.89
N ASN A 236 5.16 24.31 -6.90
CA ASN A 236 4.37 24.33 -8.12
C ASN A 236 4.81 25.39 -9.10
N SER A 237 5.30 24.94 -10.25
CA SER A 237 5.32 25.74 -11.44
C SER A 237 3.91 25.79 -12.03
N ALA A 238 3.33 26.98 -12.17
CA ALA A 238 2.15 27.26 -13.00
C ALA A 238 0.93 26.34 -12.73
N ALA A 239 0.74 25.91 -11.49
CA ALA A 239 -0.49 25.23 -11.09
C ALA A 239 -1.69 26.17 -11.26
N ALA A 240 -2.86 25.58 -11.40
CA ALA A 240 -4.08 26.33 -11.31
C ALA A 240 -4.12 27.07 -9.95
N SER A 241 -4.26 28.39 -9.97
CA SER A 241 -4.31 29.22 -8.77
C SER A 241 -5.72 29.77 -8.53
N PRO A 242 -6.02 30.23 -7.30
CA PRO A 242 -7.32 30.88 -7.02
C PRO A 242 -7.53 32.20 -7.78
N ALA A 243 -6.45 32.88 -8.20
CA ALA A 243 -6.58 34.06 -9.05
C ALA A 243 -6.90 33.70 -10.50
N GLY A 244 -6.40 32.54 -10.96
CA GLY A 244 -6.44 32.15 -12.35
C GLY A 244 -5.32 32.77 -13.20
N SER A 245 -5.00 32.08 -14.28
CA SER A 245 -4.02 32.53 -15.28
C SER A 245 -4.50 32.18 -16.68
N ILE A 246 -4.23 33.10 -17.63
CA ILE A 246 -4.54 32.91 -19.04
C ILE A 246 -3.26 32.90 -19.86
N ARG A 247 -3.23 32.13 -20.94
CA ARG A 247 -2.06 32.02 -21.83
C ARG A 247 -2.26 32.86 -23.07
N ASN A 248 -1.37 33.81 -23.29
CA ASN A 248 -1.35 34.58 -24.51
C ASN A 248 -1.15 33.65 -25.73
N PRO A 249 -2.06 33.61 -26.69
CA PRO A 249 -1.98 32.72 -27.85
C PRO A 249 -0.80 33.01 -28.79
N ALA A 250 -0.32 34.27 -28.82
CA ALA A 250 0.80 34.67 -29.69
C ALA A 250 2.17 34.42 -29.05
N THR A 251 2.36 34.80 -27.78
CA THR A 251 3.67 34.68 -27.09
C THR A 251 3.82 33.38 -26.31
N LEU A 252 2.73 32.63 -26.12
CA LEU A 252 2.64 31.41 -25.31
C LEU A 252 2.96 31.61 -23.81
N ALA A 253 3.17 32.85 -23.36
CA ALA A 253 3.37 33.17 -21.95
C ALA A 253 2.05 33.19 -21.17
N TYR A 254 2.10 32.81 -19.91
CA TYR A 254 0.96 32.96 -19.01
C TYR A 254 0.93 34.35 -18.42
N GLN A 255 -0.27 34.90 -18.25
CA GLN A 255 -0.57 36.14 -17.55
C GLN A 255 -1.57 35.84 -16.43
N SER A 256 -1.29 36.29 -15.20
CA SER A 256 -2.23 36.15 -14.08
C SER A 256 -3.44 37.06 -14.27
N LEU A 257 -4.60 36.56 -13.85
CA LEU A 257 -5.78 37.41 -13.67
C LEU A 257 -5.62 38.28 -12.41
N PRO A 258 -6.45 39.34 -12.25
CA PRO A 258 -6.44 40.16 -11.04
C PRO A 258 -6.59 39.37 -9.76
N GLY A 259 -5.94 39.79 -8.69
CA GLY A 259 -5.97 39.12 -7.36
C GLY A 259 -4.76 38.25 -7.06
N CYS A 260 -3.82 38.04 -7.97
CA CYS A 260 -2.61 37.26 -7.73
C CYS A 260 -1.78 37.81 -6.57
N ALA A 261 -1.61 39.11 -6.48
CA ALA A 261 -0.83 39.77 -5.43
C ALA A 261 -1.43 39.62 -4.03
N SER A 262 -2.74 39.50 -3.93
CA SER A 262 -3.42 39.29 -2.62
C SER A 262 -3.34 37.84 -2.11
N LEU A 263 -3.10 36.87 -2.98
CA LEU A 263 -2.98 35.46 -2.60
C LEU A 263 -1.62 35.13 -1.98
N SER A 264 -0.62 35.99 -2.18
CA SER A 264 0.74 35.66 -1.83
C SER A 264 1.62 36.88 -1.65
N ALA A 265 1.46 37.57 -0.53
CA ALA A 265 2.46 38.54 -0.08
C ALA A 265 3.87 37.92 0.02
N SER A 266 3.97 36.61 0.01
CA SER A 266 5.20 35.82 0.13
C SER A 266 5.54 34.95 -1.08
N THR A 267 4.65 34.80 -2.09
CA THR A 267 4.87 33.91 -3.21
C THR A 267 5.07 34.74 -4.50
N PRO A 268 6.26 34.79 -5.07
CA PRO A 268 6.49 35.50 -6.35
C PRO A 268 5.65 34.86 -7.45
N GLN A 269 5.44 35.60 -8.52
CA GLN A 269 4.79 35.11 -9.72
C GLN A 269 5.58 33.94 -10.31
N ASP A 270 4.86 32.99 -10.94
CA ASP A 270 5.48 31.94 -11.73
C ASP A 270 6.47 32.59 -12.75
N PRO A 271 7.72 32.10 -12.85
CA PRO A 271 8.66 32.53 -13.87
C PRO A 271 8.11 32.47 -15.31
N LYS A 272 7.08 31.65 -15.54
CA LYS A 272 6.34 31.57 -16.83
C LYS A 272 5.19 32.59 -16.95
N GLY A 273 5.07 33.53 -16.01
CA GLY A 273 4.07 34.59 -16.01
C GLY A 273 2.74 34.31 -15.33
N GLY A 274 2.56 33.14 -14.78
CA GLY A 274 1.33 32.74 -14.04
C GLY A 274 1.34 33.19 -12.58
N CYS A 275 0.26 32.87 -11.85
CA CYS A 275 0.14 33.08 -10.43
C CYS A 275 0.45 31.77 -9.68
N LEU A 276 1.45 31.77 -8.81
CA LEU A 276 1.81 30.62 -7.99
C LEU A 276 0.92 30.51 -6.76
N TRP A 277 0.63 29.27 -6.38
CA TRP A 277 -0.11 28.98 -5.20
C TRP A 277 0.16 27.55 -4.69
N HIS A 278 0.23 27.40 -3.38
CA HIS A 278 0.50 26.10 -2.75
C HIS A 278 -0.81 25.36 -2.45
N GLN A 279 -1.25 24.55 -3.39
CA GLN A 279 -2.50 23.80 -3.28
C GLN A 279 -2.42 22.69 -2.23
N ASP A 280 -1.24 22.11 -2.02
CA ASP A 280 -1.06 20.93 -1.17
C ASP A 280 -1.28 21.22 0.33
N GLN A 281 -1.33 22.48 0.75
CA GLN A 281 -1.70 22.88 2.11
C GLN A 281 -3.09 22.37 2.53
N PHE A 282 -3.99 22.12 1.59
CA PHE A 282 -5.35 21.63 1.86
C PHE A 282 -5.43 20.11 1.97
N ARG A 283 -4.41 19.39 1.54
CA ARG A 283 -4.38 17.93 1.61
C ARG A 283 -4.27 17.44 3.06
N ASP A 284 -4.87 16.29 3.30
CA ASP A 284 -4.82 15.62 4.59
C ASP A 284 -3.54 14.79 4.71
N MET A 285 -2.83 14.95 5.85
CA MET A 285 -1.81 14.01 6.29
C MET A 285 -2.39 12.91 7.20
N GLN A 286 -3.54 13.16 7.79
CA GLN A 286 -4.38 12.20 8.49
C GLN A 286 -5.81 12.44 8.05
N PRO A 287 -6.51 11.47 7.46
CA PRO A 287 -7.92 11.60 7.10
C PRO A 287 -8.83 11.53 8.34
N ASP A 288 -10.07 11.93 8.16
CA ASP A 288 -11.14 11.63 9.12
C ASP A 288 -11.53 10.16 8.95
N ILE A 289 -11.55 9.42 10.06
CA ILE A 289 -11.83 7.98 10.05
C ILE A 289 -12.81 7.64 11.16
N GLU A 290 -13.84 6.89 10.81
CA GLU A 290 -14.71 6.22 11.76
C GLU A 290 -14.82 4.75 11.37
N GLY A 291 -14.75 3.84 12.36
CA GLY A 291 -14.79 2.41 12.06
C GLY A 291 -15.29 1.56 13.21
N VAL A 292 -15.93 0.46 12.83
CA VAL A 292 -16.40 -0.59 13.74
C VAL A 292 -15.89 -1.94 13.24
N ASN A 293 -15.34 -2.74 14.16
CA ASN A 293 -14.97 -4.13 13.91
C ASN A 293 -15.73 -5.04 14.88
N LEU A 294 -16.37 -6.06 14.36
CA LEU A 294 -17.02 -7.12 15.13
C LEU A 294 -16.39 -8.45 14.76
N TYR A 295 -16.08 -9.26 15.75
CA TYR A 295 -15.56 -10.61 15.54
C TYR A 295 -16.16 -11.57 16.56
N THR A 296 -16.54 -12.74 16.10
CA THR A 296 -16.98 -13.82 16.97
C THR A 296 -16.37 -15.15 16.50
N ARG A 297 -16.07 -15.99 17.47
CA ARG A 297 -15.65 -17.38 17.24
C ARG A 297 -16.31 -18.29 18.26
N GLY A 298 -16.93 -19.36 17.78
CA GLY A 298 -17.36 -20.50 18.58
C GLY A 298 -16.48 -21.70 18.29
N THR A 299 -16.10 -22.45 19.31
CA THR A 299 -15.38 -23.72 19.21
C THR A 299 -16.07 -24.74 20.11
N TRP A 300 -16.35 -25.91 19.57
CA TRP A 300 -17.00 -27.00 20.27
C TRP A 300 -16.17 -28.27 20.16
N GLN A 301 -15.92 -28.93 21.29
CA GLN A 301 -15.27 -30.20 21.36
C GLN A 301 -16.36 -31.30 21.28
N LEU A 302 -16.52 -31.94 20.10
CA LEU A 302 -17.55 -32.96 19.87
C LEU A 302 -17.22 -34.27 20.62
N ASN A 303 -15.93 -34.59 20.67
CA ASN A 303 -15.36 -35.70 21.42
C ASN A 303 -13.87 -35.39 21.71
N ASP A 304 -13.15 -36.26 22.37
CA ASP A 304 -11.76 -36.02 22.77
C ASP A 304 -10.80 -35.77 21.59
N GLU A 305 -11.17 -36.17 20.37
CA GLU A 305 -10.35 -36.13 19.19
C GLU A 305 -10.84 -35.08 18.17
N THR A 306 -12.07 -34.55 18.27
CA THR A 306 -12.69 -33.74 17.22
C THR A 306 -13.24 -32.43 17.75
N GLN A 307 -12.82 -31.32 17.14
CA GLN A 307 -13.36 -29.98 17.36
C GLN A 307 -14.03 -29.44 16.08
N VAL A 308 -15.16 -28.75 16.26
CA VAL A 308 -15.78 -27.91 15.22
C VAL A 308 -15.64 -26.46 15.62
N TYR A 309 -15.42 -25.59 14.68
CA TYR A 309 -15.34 -24.16 14.93
C TYR A 309 -16.05 -23.36 13.85
N ALA A 310 -16.59 -22.21 14.25
CA ALA A 310 -17.15 -21.22 13.35
C ALA A 310 -16.63 -19.83 13.71
N GLU A 311 -16.33 -19.01 12.71
CA GLU A 311 -15.90 -17.63 12.87
C GLU A 311 -16.80 -16.72 12.02
N ALA A 312 -17.15 -15.54 12.56
CA ALA A 312 -17.76 -14.48 11.78
C ALA A 312 -17.06 -13.14 12.11
N GLY A 313 -16.75 -12.39 11.10
CA GLY A 313 -16.15 -11.07 11.19
C GLY A 313 -16.92 -10.06 10.34
N TYR A 314 -17.13 -8.86 10.88
CA TYR A 314 -17.65 -7.70 10.17
C TYR A 314 -16.79 -6.49 10.50
N SER A 315 -16.40 -5.76 9.48
CA SER A 315 -15.70 -4.48 9.61
C SER A 315 -16.38 -3.45 8.71
N LYS A 316 -16.67 -2.28 9.26
CA LYS A 316 -17.06 -1.10 8.51
C LYS A 316 -16.10 0.03 8.82
N ARG A 317 -15.62 0.72 7.80
CA ARG A 317 -14.70 1.83 7.94
C ARG A 317 -15.05 2.93 6.94
N ASP A 318 -15.40 4.09 7.47
CA ASP A 318 -15.62 5.32 6.73
C ASP A 318 -14.35 6.18 6.83
N THR A 319 -13.79 6.56 5.68
CA THR A 319 -12.58 7.38 5.60
C THR A 319 -12.86 8.57 4.68
N ALA A 320 -12.74 9.79 5.22
CA ALA A 320 -12.98 11.01 4.46
C ALA A 320 -11.69 11.83 4.30
N PHE A 321 -11.42 12.25 3.07
CA PHE A 321 -10.32 13.12 2.69
C PHE A 321 -10.85 14.42 2.12
N THR A 322 -10.23 15.53 2.53
CA THR A 322 -10.38 16.80 1.85
C THR A 322 -9.29 16.92 0.79
N LEU A 323 -9.71 17.23 -0.41
CA LEU A 323 -8.83 17.44 -1.56
C LEU A 323 -8.69 18.93 -1.83
N THR A 324 -7.85 19.27 -2.79
CA THR A 324 -7.77 20.64 -3.32
C THR A 324 -9.07 21.02 -4.03
N PRO A 325 -9.39 22.32 -4.15
CA PRO A 325 -10.45 22.75 -5.05
C PRO A 325 -10.25 22.19 -6.45
N PRO A 326 -11.32 21.88 -7.19
CA PRO A 326 -11.19 21.32 -8.52
C PRO A 326 -10.46 22.29 -9.46
N SER A 327 -9.57 21.72 -10.29
CA SER A 327 -8.73 22.53 -11.19
C SER A 327 -9.28 22.53 -12.60
N ILE A 328 -9.41 23.70 -13.18
CA ILE A 328 -9.63 23.89 -14.62
C ILE A 328 -8.25 24.02 -15.27
N THR A 329 -7.90 23.04 -16.09
CA THR A 329 -6.65 22.99 -16.84
C THR A 329 -6.90 23.14 -18.33
N PRO A 330 -5.89 23.54 -19.14
CA PRO A 330 -6.08 23.79 -20.56
C PRO A 330 -6.55 22.59 -21.37
N THR A 331 -6.36 21.39 -20.88
CA THR A 331 -6.68 20.16 -21.62
C THR A 331 -7.31 19.15 -20.69
N VAL A 332 -8.45 18.62 -21.08
CA VAL A 332 -9.03 17.42 -20.44
C VAL A 332 -8.28 16.22 -21.01
N ALA A 333 -7.72 15.41 -20.14
CA ALA A 333 -6.84 14.32 -20.52
C ALA A 333 -7.52 13.19 -21.31
N PHE A 334 -8.85 13.11 -21.25
CA PHE A 334 -9.61 11.99 -21.83
C PHE A 334 -10.67 12.52 -22.79
N PRO A 335 -10.75 11.92 -23.99
CA PRO A 335 -11.85 12.26 -24.89
C PRO A 335 -13.17 11.84 -24.26
N PRO A 336 -14.20 12.68 -24.32
CA PRO A 336 -15.54 12.27 -23.95
C PRO A 336 -16.00 11.19 -24.92
N ASN A 337 -16.26 10.00 -24.39
CA ASN A 337 -16.84 8.91 -25.15
C ASN A 337 -18.07 8.38 -24.40
N ALA A 338 -19.09 8.01 -25.16
CA ALA A 338 -20.20 7.25 -24.60
C ALA A 338 -19.64 5.97 -23.97
N GLY A 339 -19.86 5.82 -22.67
CA GLY A 339 -19.43 4.62 -21.93
C GLY A 339 -20.02 3.36 -22.57
N ASN A 340 -19.22 2.31 -22.61
CA ASN A 340 -19.70 0.99 -22.96
C ASN A 340 -20.53 0.46 -21.77
N PRO A 341 -21.71 -0.12 -21.98
CA PRO A 341 -22.52 -0.74 -20.93
C PRO A 341 -21.76 -1.83 -20.14
N ASN A 342 -20.64 -2.33 -20.64
CA ASN A 342 -19.75 -3.29 -19.97
C ASN A 342 -18.60 -2.62 -19.19
N GLY A 343 -18.59 -1.29 -19.01
CA GLY A 343 -17.56 -0.58 -18.27
C GLY A 343 -16.22 -0.41 -19.00
N VAL A 344 -16.12 -0.79 -20.27
CA VAL A 344 -14.90 -0.60 -21.08
C VAL A 344 -15.02 0.67 -21.92
N LEU A 345 -14.01 1.56 -21.84
CA LEU A 345 -13.96 2.73 -22.69
C LEU A 345 -13.87 2.34 -24.18
N ASN A 346 -14.81 2.83 -24.95
CA ASN A 346 -14.73 2.75 -26.41
C ASN A 346 -14.10 4.06 -26.92
N PHE A 347 -12.78 4.05 -27.13
CA PHE A 347 -12.07 5.21 -27.64
C PHE A 347 -12.43 5.45 -29.11
N GLY A 348 -13.35 6.39 -29.33
CA GLY A 348 -13.53 6.97 -30.66
C GLY A 348 -12.36 7.90 -31.04
N SER A 349 -12.43 8.55 -32.18
CA SER A 349 -11.40 9.42 -32.77
C SER A 349 -11.22 10.77 -32.07
N GLY A 350 -11.47 10.91 -30.76
CA GLY A 350 -11.43 12.18 -30.07
C GLY A 350 -10.10 12.48 -29.38
N ALA A 351 -9.45 13.57 -29.70
CA ALA A 351 -8.40 14.17 -28.88
C ALA A 351 -9.01 14.81 -27.62
N GLY A 352 -8.21 14.94 -26.57
CA GLY A 352 -8.62 15.65 -25.35
C GLY A 352 -9.17 17.05 -25.67
N THR A 353 -10.20 17.45 -24.95
CA THR A 353 -10.87 18.73 -25.14
C THR A 353 -10.02 19.88 -24.59
N THR A 354 -9.66 20.84 -25.39
CA THR A 354 -9.00 22.07 -24.94
C THR A 354 -10.02 23.02 -24.31
N ILE A 355 -9.73 23.47 -23.08
CA ILE A 355 -10.52 24.49 -22.39
C ILE A 355 -9.89 25.84 -22.60
N VAL A 356 -10.67 26.76 -23.16
CA VAL A 356 -10.23 28.11 -23.48
C VAL A 356 -11.27 29.15 -23.08
N LEU A 357 -10.85 30.36 -22.79
CA LEU A 357 -11.70 31.54 -22.80
C LEU A 357 -12.00 31.92 -24.23
N ALA A 358 -13.27 32.16 -24.53
CA ALA A 358 -13.66 32.71 -25.84
C ALA A 358 -12.96 34.05 -26.15
N PRO A 359 -12.78 34.42 -27.40
CA PRO A 359 -12.26 35.77 -27.76
C PRO A 359 -13.08 36.92 -27.16
N SER A 360 -14.40 36.71 -27.01
CA SER A 360 -15.35 37.68 -26.43
C SER A 360 -15.52 37.58 -24.92
N HIS A 361 -14.80 36.66 -24.24
CA HIS A 361 -14.92 36.52 -22.81
C HIS A 361 -14.39 37.79 -22.10
N PRO A 362 -15.14 38.40 -21.13
CA PRO A 362 -14.79 39.67 -20.49
C PRO A 362 -13.37 39.69 -19.88
N GLN A 363 -12.86 38.57 -19.43
CA GLN A 363 -11.52 38.45 -18.85
C GLN A 363 -10.43 38.04 -19.86
N ASN A 364 -10.76 38.00 -21.19
CA ASN A 364 -9.80 37.65 -22.24
C ASN A 364 -9.37 38.90 -23.02
N PRO A 365 -8.17 39.44 -22.77
CA PRO A 365 -7.72 40.67 -23.47
C PRO A 365 -7.15 40.43 -24.87
N PHE A 366 -7.04 39.17 -25.33
CA PHE A 366 -6.26 38.86 -26.54
C PHE A 366 -7.05 38.86 -27.84
N GLY A 367 -8.39 38.94 -27.79
CA GLY A 367 -9.23 38.86 -28.99
C GLY A 367 -9.13 37.53 -29.76
N ALA A 368 -8.45 36.55 -29.19
CA ALA A 368 -8.29 35.18 -29.68
C ALA A 368 -8.51 34.20 -28.56
N ALA A 369 -8.88 32.95 -28.86
CA ALA A 369 -9.12 31.91 -27.83
C ALA A 369 -7.86 31.69 -26.98
N ALA A 370 -7.98 31.83 -25.67
CA ALA A 370 -6.88 31.79 -24.73
C ALA A 370 -7.01 30.61 -23.73
N ARG A 371 -5.97 29.79 -23.59
CA ARG A 371 -5.95 28.70 -22.61
C ARG A 371 -5.99 29.25 -21.19
N VAL A 372 -6.69 28.57 -20.31
CA VAL A 372 -6.89 28.96 -18.90
C VAL A 372 -6.36 27.93 -17.94
N ARG A 373 -5.88 28.40 -16.77
CA ARG A 373 -5.58 27.62 -15.58
C ARG A 373 -6.23 28.29 -14.39
N TYR A 374 -7.06 27.56 -13.66
CA TYR A 374 -7.81 28.09 -12.53
C TYR A 374 -8.08 27.01 -11.50
N ALA A 375 -7.85 27.30 -10.22
CA ALA A 375 -8.36 26.49 -9.11
C ALA A 375 -9.69 27.09 -8.66
N ALA A 376 -10.78 26.36 -8.85
CA ALA A 376 -12.15 26.86 -8.65
C ALA A 376 -12.49 26.95 -7.16
N PHE A 377 -11.89 27.96 -6.48
CA PHE A 377 -12.11 28.22 -5.05
C PHE A 377 -13.52 28.63 -4.70
N ASP A 378 -14.17 29.26 -5.63
CA ASP A 378 -15.56 29.65 -5.59
C ASP A 378 -16.52 28.46 -5.56
N VAL A 379 -16.05 27.29 -6.01
CA VAL A 379 -16.76 26.01 -5.87
C VAL A 379 -16.53 25.36 -4.50
N GLY A 380 -15.37 25.66 -3.90
CA GLY A 380 -14.94 25.03 -2.64
C GLY A 380 -14.06 23.77 -2.85
N PRO A 381 -13.53 23.21 -1.78
CA PRO A 381 -12.69 22.02 -1.85
C PRO A 381 -13.50 20.80 -2.29
N SER A 382 -12.90 19.96 -3.12
CA SER A 382 -13.44 18.62 -3.36
C SER A 382 -13.23 17.74 -2.13
N THR A 383 -14.11 16.77 -1.91
CA THR A 383 -13.93 15.73 -0.89
C THR A 383 -13.95 14.35 -1.53
N ARG A 384 -13.33 13.40 -0.89
CA ARG A 384 -13.42 11.99 -1.22
C ARG A 384 -13.79 11.20 0.01
N SER A 385 -14.86 10.44 -0.04
CA SER A 385 -15.28 9.50 0.99
C SER A 385 -15.09 8.07 0.49
N ALA A 386 -14.49 7.23 1.31
CA ALA A 386 -14.29 5.81 1.06
C ALA A 386 -14.97 5.02 2.20
N ASN A 387 -16.11 4.43 1.91
CA ASN A 387 -16.85 3.57 2.82
C ASN A 387 -16.54 2.13 2.47
N ASN A 388 -15.75 1.44 3.31
CA ASN A 388 -15.34 0.07 3.13
C ASN A 388 -16.05 -0.85 4.13
N GLU A 389 -16.78 -1.83 3.62
CA GLU A 389 -17.39 -2.90 4.39
C GLU A 389 -16.71 -4.23 4.08
N PHE A 390 -16.33 -4.96 5.12
CA PHE A 390 -15.70 -6.27 4.99
C PHE A 390 -16.45 -7.31 5.83
N ASN A 391 -16.81 -8.40 5.19
CA ASN A 391 -17.46 -9.55 5.84
C ASN A 391 -16.60 -10.79 5.68
N ARG A 392 -16.51 -11.60 6.75
CA ARG A 392 -15.83 -12.89 6.71
C ARG A 392 -16.59 -13.93 7.53
N PHE A 393 -16.73 -15.13 6.96
CA PHE A 393 -17.30 -16.29 7.61
C PHE A 393 -16.40 -17.50 7.39
N VAL A 394 -16.16 -18.28 8.45
CA VAL A 394 -15.40 -19.53 8.37
C VAL A 394 -16.10 -20.58 9.19
N VAL A 395 -16.20 -21.78 8.66
CA VAL A 395 -16.58 -22.98 9.39
C VAL A 395 -15.58 -24.08 9.12
N GLY A 396 -15.23 -24.84 10.13
CA GLY A 396 -14.27 -25.93 9.97
C GLY A 396 -14.34 -26.97 11.06
N VAL A 397 -13.71 -28.08 10.76
CA VAL A 397 -13.53 -29.23 11.66
C VAL A 397 -12.05 -29.61 11.70
N LYS A 398 -11.54 -29.83 12.87
CA LYS A 398 -10.15 -30.29 13.08
C LYS A 398 -10.09 -31.36 14.18
N GLY A 399 -9.10 -32.20 14.10
CA GLY A 399 -8.94 -33.29 15.11
C GLY A 399 -7.88 -34.26 14.72
N THR A 400 -7.99 -35.47 15.33
CA THR A 400 -7.11 -36.59 15.05
C THR A 400 -7.99 -37.82 14.74
N ALA A 401 -7.70 -38.50 13.62
CA ALA A 401 -8.40 -39.71 13.23
C ALA A 401 -7.41 -40.70 12.59
N GLY A 402 -7.38 -41.93 13.04
CA GLY A 402 -6.48 -42.96 12.52
C GLY A 402 -4.99 -42.58 12.56
N GLY A 403 -4.60 -41.76 13.53
CA GLY A 403 -3.23 -41.26 13.68
C GLY A 403 -2.88 -40.10 12.74
N TRP A 404 -3.85 -39.55 12.00
CA TRP A 404 -3.72 -38.32 11.23
C TRP A 404 -4.33 -37.13 11.97
N ASP A 405 -3.55 -36.10 12.20
CA ASP A 405 -4.07 -34.77 12.55
C ASP A 405 -4.68 -34.14 11.29
N TYR A 406 -5.92 -33.66 11.34
CA TYR A 406 -6.60 -33.04 10.21
C TYR A 406 -7.22 -31.67 10.53
N ASP A 407 -7.34 -30.81 9.53
CA ASP A 407 -8.12 -29.56 9.56
C ASP A 407 -8.76 -29.39 8.18
N ALA A 408 -10.07 -29.25 8.15
CA ALA A 408 -10.83 -28.98 6.94
C ALA A 408 -11.76 -27.78 7.17
N GLY A 409 -11.94 -26.94 6.19
CA GLY A 409 -12.78 -25.77 6.36
C GLY A 409 -13.29 -25.15 5.07
N PHE A 410 -14.31 -24.34 5.24
CA PHE A 410 -14.85 -23.42 4.25
C PHE A 410 -14.69 -22.00 4.77
N ALA A 411 -14.21 -21.10 3.93
CA ALA A 411 -14.10 -19.67 4.22
C ALA A 411 -14.73 -18.85 3.09
N HIS A 412 -15.57 -17.90 3.47
CA HIS A 412 -16.12 -16.85 2.60
C HIS A 412 -15.69 -15.50 3.12
N SER A 413 -15.26 -14.60 2.25
CA SER A 413 -15.06 -13.19 2.58
C SER A 413 -15.42 -12.28 1.41
N GLU A 414 -15.90 -11.09 1.73
CA GLU A 414 -16.32 -10.07 0.78
C GLU A 414 -15.87 -8.70 1.28
N SER A 415 -15.26 -7.90 0.40
CA SER A 415 -14.99 -6.47 0.62
C SER A 415 -15.84 -5.66 -0.35
N LYS A 416 -16.57 -4.67 0.16
CA LYS A 416 -17.36 -3.71 -0.60
C LYS A 416 -16.85 -2.32 -0.32
N LEU A 417 -16.58 -1.57 -1.36
CA LEU A 417 -16.13 -0.18 -1.28
C LEU A 417 -17.07 0.72 -2.06
N HIS A 418 -17.72 1.64 -1.35
CA HIS A 418 -18.41 2.77 -1.94
C HIS A 418 -17.51 4.00 -1.88
N LEU A 419 -17.22 4.57 -3.04
CA LEU A 419 -16.46 5.81 -3.18
C LEU A 419 -17.36 6.93 -3.63
N ASP A 420 -17.30 8.07 -2.91
CA ASP A 420 -17.94 9.32 -3.30
C ASP A 420 -16.92 10.42 -3.47
N TYR A 421 -17.03 11.17 -4.54
CA TYR A 421 -16.33 12.42 -4.77
C TYR A 421 -17.34 13.55 -4.88
N SER A 422 -17.20 14.59 -4.07
CA SER A 422 -18.05 15.78 -4.13
C SER A 422 -17.30 16.97 -4.71
N ASN A 423 -18.06 17.98 -5.15
CA ASN A 423 -17.55 19.21 -5.72
C ASN A 423 -16.61 18.97 -6.93
N MET A 424 -16.95 17.99 -7.78
CA MET A 424 -16.33 17.79 -9.08
C MET A 424 -16.93 18.77 -10.09
N LEU A 425 -16.21 19.05 -11.17
CA LEU A 425 -16.68 19.93 -12.22
C LEU A 425 -17.29 19.14 -13.39
N ASN A 426 -18.50 19.52 -13.81
CA ASN A 426 -19.06 19.10 -15.09
C ASN A 426 -18.33 19.82 -16.22
N MET A 427 -17.45 19.10 -16.90
CA MET A 427 -16.54 19.66 -17.90
C MET A 427 -17.27 20.20 -19.14
N ALA A 428 -18.44 19.68 -19.48
CA ALA A 428 -19.25 20.21 -20.58
C ALA A 428 -19.80 21.61 -20.24
N VAL A 429 -20.29 21.81 -19.02
CA VAL A 429 -20.77 23.11 -18.54
C VAL A 429 -19.61 24.10 -18.43
N VAL A 430 -18.49 23.67 -17.82
CA VAL A 430 -17.27 24.50 -17.71
C VAL A 430 -16.80 24.98 -19.08
N LYS A 431 -16.72 24.09 -20.05
CA LYS A 431 -16.31 24.41 -21.42
C LYS A 431 -17.25 25.40 -22.08
N ALA A 432 -18.57 25.19 -21.95
CA ALA A 432 -19.59 26.09 -22.49
C ALA A 432 -19.54 27.46 -21.81
N ALA A 433 -19.36 27.50 -20.48
CA ALA A 433 -19.34 28.74 -19.70
C ALA A 433 -18.07 29.60 -19.95
N LEU A 434 -16.99 29.00 -20.37
CA LEU A 434 -15.73 29.70 -20.68
C LEU A 434 -15.56 30.03 -22.17
N GLY A 435 -16.01 29.10 -23.03
CA GLY A 435 -15.64 29.10 -24.44
C GLY A 435 -16.75 29.32 -25.45
N ASP A 436 -18.03 29.30 -25.05
CA ASP A 436 -19.17 29.44 -25.96
C ASP A 436 -20.05 30.66 -25.61
N PRO A 437 -19.88 31.78 -26.34
CA PRO A 437 -20.67 33.01 -26.11
C PRO A 437 -22.18 32.84 -26.30
N THR A 438 -22.64 31.75 -26.95
CA THR A 438 -24.08 31.50 -27.18
C THR A 438 -24.68 30.67 -26.04
N SER A 439 -23.84 30.14 -25.17
CA SER A 439 -24.30 29.31 -24.03
C SER A 439 -25.02 30.17 -22.99
N LYS A 440 -26.11 29.64 -22.43
CA LYS A 440 -26.79 30.25 -21.29
C LYS A 440 -25.92 30.30 -20.02
N TYR A 441 -24.79 29.58 -19.99
CA TYR A 441 -23.85 29.55 -18.89
C TYR A 441 -22.70 30.56 -19.02
N PHE A 442 -22.57 31.21 -20.19
CA PHE A 442 -21.51 32.19 -20.48
C PHE A 442 -21.89 33.59 -19.96
N PRO A 443 -20.93 34.33 -19.37
CA PRO A 443 -19.55 33.96 -19.05
C PRO A 443 -19.40 33.41 -17.64
N TYR A 444 -18.40 32.52 -17.42
CA TYR A 444 -17.93 32.13 -16.09
C TYR A 444 -16.77 33.01 -15.68
N TYR A 445 -17.01 33.93 -14.74
CA TYR A 445 -16.00 34.81 -14.19
C TYR A 445 -15.08 34.09 -13.21
N LEU A 446 -13.78 34.24 -13.34
CA LEU A 446 -12.73 33.56 -12.58
C LEU A 446 -12.10 34.50 -11.53
N GLY A 447 -11.50 33.89 -10.49
CA GLY A 447 -10.70 34.61 -9.51
C GLY A 447 -11.46 35.68 -8.74
N ALA A 448 -10.89 36.88 -8.66
CA ALA A 448 -11.47 37.99 -7.92
C ALA A 448 -12.86 38.44 -8.40
N GLU A 449 -13.23 38.07 -9.63
CA GLU A 449 -14.54 38.39 -10.20
C GLU A 449 -15.59 37.28 -10.08
N ALA A 450 -15.25 36.14 -9.45
CA ALA A 450 -16.15 35.00 -9.29
C ALA A 450 -17.48 35.35 -8.60
N TYR A 451 -17.51 36.43 -7.80
CA TYR A 451 -18.74 36.95 -7.19
C TYR A 451 -19.83 37.38 -8.17
N LYS A 452 -19.50 37.58 -9.44
CA LYS A 452 -20.43 37.93 -10.53
C LYS A 452 -21.23 36.72 -11.03
N ASN A 453 -20.78 35.51 -10.70
CA ASN A 453 -21.40 34.29 -11.20
C ASN A 453 -22.72 34.03 -10.51
N PRO A 454 -23.80 33.70 -11.25
CA PRO A 454 -25.07 33.36 -10.64
C PRO A 454 -25.07 31.96 -10.00
N ALA A 455 -25.84 31.77 -8.96
CA ALA A 455 -25.98 30.47 -8.29
C ALA A 455 -26.43 29.35 -9.23
N SER A 456 -27.20 29.66 -10.27
CA SER A 456 -27.63 28.70 -11.28
C SER A 456 -26.49 28.15 -12.14
N LEU A 457 -25.40 28.89 -12.32
CA LEU A 457 -24.19 28.41 -12.99
C LEU A 457 -23.51 27.35 -12.13
N TYR A 458 -23.31 27.61 -10.84
CA TYR A 458 -22.71 26.63 -9.92
C TYR A 458 -23.56 25.38 -9.79
N ALA A 459 -24.88 25.51 -9.71
CA ALA A 459 -25.80 24.37 -9.68
C ALA A 459 -25.69 23.47 -10.92
N ALA A 460 -25.34 24.04 -12.08
CA ALA A 460 -25.13 23.26 -13.29
C ALA A 460 -23.68 22.74 -13.44
N MET A 461 -22.70 23.47 -12.92
CA MET A 461 -21.26 23.22 -13.08
C MET A 461 -20.73 22.22 -12.06
N VAL A 462 -21.29 22.18 -10.84
CA VAL A 462 -20.84 21.27 -9.79
C VAL A 462 -21.58 19.95 -9.89
N THR A 463 -20.85 18.85 -9.79
CA THR A 463 -21.37 17.49 -9.84
C THR A 463 -20.65 16.61 -8.83
N ASN A 464 -21.28 15.48 -8.50
CA ASN A 464 -20.67 14.41 -7.70
C ASN A 464 -20.40 13.20 -8.60
N ALA A 465 -19.49 12.34 -8.17
CA ALA A 465 -19.16 11.10 -8.84
C ALA A 465 -18.99 9.98 -7.81
N SER A 466 -19.46 8.79 -8.12
CA SER A 466 -19.38 7.64 -7.23
C SER A 466 -18.99 6.36 -7.96
N SER A 467 -18.58 5.36 -7.20
CA SER A 467 -18.25 4.02 -7.70
C SER A 467 -18.47 2.98 -6.61
N ASP A 468 -19.13 1.87 -6.94
CA ASP A 468 -19.32 0.70 -6.09
C ASP A 468 -18.41 -0.44 -6.55
N SER A 469 -17.46 -0.81 -5.73
CA SER A 469 -16.50 -1.88 -6.02
C SER A 469 -16.69 -3.05 -5.06
N THR A 470 -16.43 -4.28 -5.53
CA THR A 470 -16.60 -5.49 -4.71
C THR A 470 -15.53 -6.51 -5.05
N THR A 471 -14.96 -7.13 -4.01
CA THR A 471 -14.17 -8.37 -4.13
C THR A 471 -14.79 -9.47 -3.30
N LYS A 472 -14.79 -10.69 -3.82
CA LYS A 472 -15.28 -11.89 -3.13
C LYS A 472 -14.22 -12.97 -3.20
N LEU A 473 -14.11 -13.74 -2.12
CA LEU A 473 -13.22 -14.89 -2.01
C LEU A 473 -13.95 -16.04 -1.32
N ASN A 474 -13.98 -17.19 -1.99
CA ASN A 474 -14.44 -18.46 -1.43
C ASN A 474 -13.29 -19.45 -1.42
N ILE A 475 -13.11 -20.17 -0.33
CA ILE A 475 -12.07 -21.18 -0.15
C ILE A 475 -12.68 -22.42 0.49
N VAL A 476 -12.37 -23.59 -0.08
CA VAL A 476 -12.51 -24.89 0.57
C VAL A 476 -11.12 -25.48 0.70
N ASP A 477 -10.71 -25.82 1.91
CA ASP A 477 -9.38 -26.38 2.18
C ASP A 477 -9.46 -27.61 3.07
N VAL A 478 -8.50 -28.52 2.87
CA VAL A 478 -8.27 -29.67 3.71
C VAL A 478 -6.78 -29.93 3.84
N LYS A 479 -6.32 -30.19 5.06
CA LYS A 479 -4.95 -30.64 5.35
C LYS A 479 -4.95 -31.75 6.37
N ALA A 480 -3.98 -32.64 6.25
CA ALA A 480 -3.75 -33.71 7.21
C ALA A 480 -2.24 -33.94 7.37
N SER A 481 -1.82 -34.27 8.60
CA SER A 481 -0.44 -34.61 8.89
C SER A 481 -0.31 -35.80 9.80
N ARG A 482 0.75 -36.58 9.63
CA ARG A 482 1.03 -37.79 10.42
C ARG A 482 2.52 -38.05 10.56
N GLU A 483 2.92 -38.57 11.71
CA GLU A 483 4.21 -39.24 11.86
C GLU A 483 4.15 -40.65 11.29
N LEU A 484 5.10 -41.01 10.41
CA LEU A 484 5.11 -42.29 9.68
C LEU A 484 5.91 -43.35 10.40
N PHE A 485 7.23 -43.18 10.53
CA PHE A 485 8.14 -44.10 11.17
C PHE A 485 9.34 -43.40 11.78
N ALA A 486 10.00 -44.04 12.71
CA ALA A 486 11.14 -43.50 13.42
C ALA A 486 12.42 -43.55 12.55
N LEU A 487 13.12 -42.42 12.50
CA LEU A 487 14.48 -42.24 12.04
C LEU A 487 15.41 -42.04 13.24
N PRO A 488 16.76 -42.12 13.08
CA PRO A 488 17.70 -41.94 14.20
C PRO A 488 17.56 -40.57 14.92
N GLY A 489 17.00 -39.55 14.27
CA GLY A 489 16.78 -38.22 14.83
C GLY A 489 15.42 -37.96 15.39
N GLY A 490 14.42 -38.78 15.11
CA GLY A 490 13.02 -38.59 15.44
C GLY A 490 12.08 -39.17 14.38
N ASN A 491 10.80 -38.92 14.47
CA ASN A 491 9.84 -39.48 13.53
C ASN A 491 9.81 -38.70 12.20
N LEU A 492 9.84 -39.44 11.08
CA LEU A 492 9.51 -38.89 9.78
C LEU A 492 8.06 -38.41 9.77
N ALA A 493 7.80 -37.16 9.44
CA ALA A 493 6.43 -36.63 9.37
C ALA A 493 6.07 -36.21 7.97
N LEU A 494 4.83 -36.52 7.56
CA LEU A 494 4.23 -36.14 6.28
C LEU A 494 3.01 -35.28 6.53
N ALA A 495 2.86 -34.20 5.77
CA ALA A 495 1.61 -33.47 5.64
C ALA A 495 1.17 -33.45 4.17
N VAL A 496 -0.13 -33.55 3.95
CA VAL A 496 -0.77 -33.42 2.62
C VAL A 496 -1.96 -32.51 2.72
N GLY A 497 -2.27 -31.79 1.65
CA GLY A 497 -3.44 -30.93 1.63
C GLY A 497 -3.93 -30.60 0.24
N GLY A 498 -5.14 -30.07 0.19
CA GLY A 498 -5.79 -29.59 -1.02
C GLY A 498 -6.57 -28.30 -0.75
N GLU A 499 -6.68 -27.47 -1.76
CA GLU A 499 -7.40 -26.20 -1.72
C GLU A 499 -8.15 -26.00 -3.04
N HIS A 500 -9.39 -25.53 -2.95
CA HIS A 500 -10.10 -24.95 -4.06
C HIS A 500 -10.50 -23.52 -3.69
N ARG A 501 -10.14 -22.54 -4.55
CA ARG A 501 -10.38 -21.13 -4.32
C ARG A 501 -10.99 -20.47 -5.54
N GLN A 502 -11.94 -19.56 -5.30
CA GLN A 502 -12.56 -18.70 -6.30
C GLN A 502 -12.48 -17.25 -5.83
N ASP A 503 -11.85 -16.42 -6.63
CA ASP A 503 -11.71 -14.97 -6.44
C ASP A 503 -12.52 -14.23 -7.50
N LYS A 504 -13.22 -13.16 -7.13
CA LYS A 504 -13.96 -12.29 -8.05
C LYS A 504 -13.73 -10.83 -7.70
N LEU A 505 -13.41 -10.01 -8.72
CA LEU A 505 -13.27 -8.55 -8.61
C LEU A 505 -14.26 -7.87 -9.56
N SER A 506 -14.96 -6.86 -9.04
CA SER A 506 -15.75 -5.90 -9.82
C SER A 506 -15.41 -4.50 -9.28
N ASN A 507 -14.62 -3.75 -10.06
CA ASN A 507 -14.22 -2.38 -9.73
C ASN A 507 -14.53 -1.49 -10.94
N PRO A 508 -15.75 -0.93 -11.04
CA PRO A 508 -16.09 0.06 -12.04
C PRO A 508 -15.39 1.40 -11.76
N SER A 509 -15.17 2.18 -12.80
CA SER A 509 -14.64 3.54 -12.66
C SER A 509 -15.66 4.48 -12.02
N LEU A 510 -15.18 5.65 -11.58
CA LEU A 510 -16.07 6.72 -11.11
C LEU A 510 -17.07 7.13 -12.21
N SER A 511 -18.33 7.31 -11.82
CA SER A 511 -19.38 7.79 -12.73
C SER A 511 -19.00 9.12 -13.37
N GLY A 512 -19.24 9.23 -14.67
CA GLY A 512 -18.88 10.41 -15.46
C GLY A 512 -17.42 10.46 -15.94
N SER A 513 -16.53 9.56 -15.48
CA SER A 513 -15.17 9.44 -16.01
C SER A 513 -15.16 8.75 -17.38
N GLU A 514 -16.10 7.85 -17.63
CA GLU A 514 -16.24 7.06 -18.86
C GLU A 514 -16.65 7.92 -20.07
N ASN A 515 -17.32 9.04 -19.84
CA ASN A 515 -17.82 9.94 -20.90
C ASN A 515 -17.24 11.36 -20.82
N GLY A 516 -16.28 11.61 -19.91
CA GLY A 516 -15.66 12.91 -19.75
C GLY A 516 -16.52 13.98 -19.09
N THR A 517 -17.64 13.60 -18.45
CA THR A 517 -18.45 14.53 -17.63
C THR A 517 -17.59 15.14 -16.53
N ILE A 518 -16.72 14.35 -15.92
CA ILE A 518 -15.74 14.82 -14.94
C ILE A 518 -14.32 14.67 -15.48
N ASN A 519 -13.40 15.54 -15.04
CA ASN A 519 -11.97 15.42 -15.35
C ASN A 519 -11.29 14.47 -14.35
N SER A 520 -11.53 13.18 -14.50
CA SER A 520 -10.92 12.14 -13.67
C SER A 520 -10.42 10.99 -14.53
N SER A 521 -9.37 10.30 -14.08
CA SER A 521 -8.87 9.09 -14.72
C SER A 521 -9.96 8.01 -14.73
N TYR A 522 -10.14 7.36 -15.86
CA TYR A 522 -10.93 6.14 -15.92
C TYR A 522 -10.09 4.97 -15.43
N VAL A 523 -10.55 4.28 -14.39
CA VAL A 523 -9.87 3.11 -13.82
C VAL A 523 -10.93 2.07 -13.51
N ALA A 524 -10.93 0.98 -14.27
CA ALA A 524 -11.83 -0.13 -14.07
C ALA A 524 -11.08 -1.46 -14.10
N ALA A 525 -11.48 -2.39 -13.24
CA ALA A 525 -10.91 -3.74 -13.17
C ALA A 525 -12.01 -4.76 -12.91
N PHE A 526 -12.09 -5.78 -13.75
CA PHE A 526 -13.08 -6.85 -13.66
C PHE A 526 -12.42 -8.19 -13.92
N GLY A 527 -12.80 -9.20 -13.18
CA GLY A 527 -12.32 -10.56 -13.46
C GLY A 527 -12.71 -11.56 -12.39
N GLU A 528 -12.52 -12.80 -12.73
CA GLU A 528 -12.72 -13.96 -11.86
C GLU A 528 -11.53 -14.91 -12.07
N SER A 529 -11.07 -15.53 -10.99
CA SER A 529 -10.01 -16.54 -11.03
C SER A 529 -10.41 -17.73 -10.17
N LYS A 530 -10.16 -18.92 -10.70
CA LYS A 530 -10.36 -20.19 -9.99
C LYS A 530 -9.03 -20.92 -9.92
N VAL A 531 -8.75 -21.50 -8.76
CA VAL A 531 -7.56 -22.34 -8.57
C VAL A 531 -7.91 -23.58 -7.78
N SER A 532 -7.40 -24.72 -8.24
CA SER A 532 -7.37 -25.97 -7.49
C SER A 532 -5.93 -26.36 -7.24
N ALA A 533 -5.60 -26.71 -6.01
CA ALA A 533 -4.23 -27.03 -5.64
C ALA A 533 -4.15 -28.26 -4.74
N VAL A 534 -3.03 -28.97 -4.88
CA VAL A 534 -2.63 -30.05 -3.98
C VAL A 534 -1.18 -29.85 -3.55
N TYR A 535 -0.85 -30.23 -2.32
CA TYR A 535 0.50 -30.09 -1.81
C TYR A 535 0.88 -31.21 -0.85
N ALA A 536 2.18 -31.44 -0.70
CA ALA A 536 2.75 -32.35 0.26
C ALA A 536 3.97 -31.73 0.93
N GLU A 537 4.16 -31.97 2.22
CA GLU A 537 5.33 -31.57 3.01
C GLU A 537 5.91 -32.78 3.71
N LEU A 538 7.24 -32.86 3.76
CA LEU A 538 7.99 -33.92 4.44
C LEU A 538 8.95 -33.28 5.43
N LEU A 539 9.00 -33.82 6.65
CA LEU A 539 9.96 -33.47 7.67
C LEU A 539 10.69 -34.73 8.10
N ALA A 540 12.00 -34.75 7.88
CA ALA A 540 12.86 -35.90 8.12
C ALA A 540 14.01 -35.55 9.08
N PRO A 541 13.88 -35.85 10.39
CA PRO A 541 14.98 -35.78 11.33
C PRO A 541 15.93 -36.97 11.11
N ILE A 542 16.90 -36.80 10.18
CA ILE A 542 17.81 -37.88 9.73
C ILE A 542 18.65 -38.40 10.89
N VAL A 543 19.22 -37.49 11.67
CA VAL A 543 19.94 -37.76 12.90
C VAL A 543 19.56 -36.70 13.93
N LYS A 544 19.87 -36.89 15.21
CA LYS A 544 19.49 -35.97 16.32
C LYS A 544 19.95 -34.53 16.06
N THR A 545 20.96 -34.31 15.22
CA THR A 545 21.50 -32.98 14.92
C THR A 545 21.09 -32.44 13.54
N VAL A 546 20.49 -33.25 12.65
CA VAL A 546 20.17 -32.85 11.28
C VAL A 546 18.72 -33.17 10.95
N GLU A 547 17.99 -32.12 10.62
CA GLU A 547 16.61 -32.16 10.15
C GLU A 547 16.56 -31.64 8.70
N LEU A 548 15.96 -32.42 7.81
CA LEU A 548 15.64 -32.01 6.44
C LEU A 548 14.15 -31.74 6.31
N SER A 549 13.78 -30.77 5.51
CA SER A 549 12.40 -30.50 5.12
C SER A 549 12.27 -30.35 3.61
N ALA A 550 11.19 -30.84 3.04
CA ALA A 550 10.86 -30.66 1.63
C ALA A 550 9.36 -30.39 1.51
N ALA A 551 8.98 -29.57 0.55
CA ALA A 551 7.57 -29.36 0.19
C ALA A 551 7.44 -29.21 -1.31
N LEU A 552 6.28 -29.63 -1.83
CA LEU A 552 5.92 -29.49 -3.24
C LEU A 552 4.45 -29.15 -3.33
N ARG A 553 4.11 -28.12 -4.09
CA ARG A 553 2.73 -27.75 -4.38
C ARG A 553 2.52 -27.66 -5.87
N TYR A 554 1.37 -28.13 -6.33
CA TYR A 554 0.87 -27.99 -7.71
C TYR A 554 -0.43 -27.18 -7.67
N ASP A 555 -0.45 -26.07 -8.41
CA ASP A 555 -1.59 -25.19 -8.58
C ASP A 555 -2.07 -25.24 -10.03
N HIS A 556 -3.36 -25.40 -10.24
CA HIS A 556 -4.04 -25.38 -11.54
C HIS A 556 -5.04 -24.22 -11.57
N TYR A 557 -4.77 -23.25 -12.43
CA TYR A 557 -5.62 -22.11 -12.75
C TYR A 557 -6.27 -22.33 -14.14
N ASP A 558 -7.27 -21.52 -14.48
CA ASP A 558 -8.00 -21.63 -15.74
C ASP A 558 -7.08 -21.51 -16.98
N HIS A 559 -5.96 -20.77 -16.89
CA HIS A 559 -5.10 -20.46 -18.04
C HIS A 559 -3.64 -20.91 -17.87
N PHE A 560 -3.22 -21.35 -16.69
CA PHE A 560 -1.86 -21.81 -16.44
C PHE A 560 -1.78 -22.78 -15.27
N THR A 561 -0.63 -23.42 -15.13
CA THR A 561 -0.29 -24.25 -13.97
C THR A 561 1.02 -23.76 -13.35
N SER A 562 1.21 -24.03 -12.04
CA SER A 562 2.45 -23.73 -11.35
C SER A 562 2.84 -24.87 -10.42
N THR A 563 4.11 -25.26 -10.44
CA THR A 563 4.68 -26.22 -9.50
C THR A 563 5.76 -25.51 -8.70
N THR A 564 5.64 -25.52 -7.37
CA THR A 564 6.52 -24.79 -6.46
C THR A 564 7.17 -25.72 -5.44
N PRO A 565 8.47 -26.07 -5.62
CA PRO A 565 9.24 -26.83 -4.66
C PRO A 565 9.83 -25.95 -3.57
N LYS A 566 10.07 -26.55 -2.41
CA LYS A 566 10.85 -25.99 -1.29
C LYS A 566 11.72 -27.09 -0.69
N ALA A 567 12.95 -26.74 -0.29
CA ALA A 567 13.84 -27.61 0.47
C ALA A 567 14.48 -26.81 1.60
N GLY A 568 14.65 -27.45 2.74
CA GLY A 568 15.28 -26.85 3.91
C GLY A 568 16.15 -27.82 4.68
N VAL A 569 17.19 -27.29 5.30
CA VAL A 569 18.07 -28.03 6.20
C VAL A 569 18.25 -27.26 7.49
N LYS A 570 18.21 -27.95 8.62
CA LYS A 570 18.58 -27.42 9.93
C LYS A 570 19.59 -28.37 10.55
N TRP A 571 20.76 -27.83 10.92
CA TRP A 571 21.83 -28.54 11.61
C TRP A 571 22.06 -27.94 12.98
N THR A 572 21.87 -28.72 14.02
CA THR A 572 21.96 -28.32 15.42
C THR A 572 23.12 -29.09 16.09
N PRO A 573 24.40 -28.72 15.80
CA PRO A 573 25.56 -29.43 16.36
C PRO A 573 25.65 -29.32 17.89
N LEU A 574 25.13 -28.23 18.45
CA LEU A 574 25.04 -27.98 19.88
C LEU A 574 23.61 -27.57 20.24
N LYS A 575 23.18 -27.84 21.46
CA LYS A 575 21.83 -27.42 21.93
C LYS A 575 21.63 -25.90 21.90
N THR A 576 22.72 -25.14 21.93
CA THR A 576 22.74 -23.67 21.91
C THR A 576 23.07 -23.08 20.55
N PHE A 577 23.31 -23.90 19.54
CA PHE A 577 23.71 -23.40 18.21
C PHE A 577 23.08 -24.22 17.09
N ALA A 578 22.44 -23.55 16.16
CA ALA A 578 21.89 -24.16 14.95
C ALA A 578 22.28 -23.35 13.69
N LEU A 579 22.54 -24.06 12.60
CA LEU A 579 22.60 -23.52 11.25
C LEU A 579 21.36 -23.94 10.48
N ARG A 580 20.86 -23.07 9.64
CA ARG A 580 19.68 -23.32 8.81
C ARG A 580 19.86 -22.79 7.40
N GLY A 581 19.24 -23.45 6.43
CA GLY A 581 19.26 -22.99 5.05
C GLY A 581 18.01 -23.44 4.32
N THR A 582 17.53 -22.61 3.40
CA THR A 582 16.35 -22.90 2.56
C THR A 582 16.60 -22.54 1.11
N TYR A 583 16.00 -23.32 0.24
CA TYR A 583 15.74 -23.00 -1.15
C TYR A 583 14.24 -23.03 -1.39
N THR A 584 13.70 -21.98 -2.00
CA THR A 584 12.27 -21.84 -2.25
C THR A 584 12.02 -21.39 -3.69
N GLU A 585 11.04 -21.97 -4.35
CA GLU A 585 10.42 -21.37 -5.52
C GLU A 585 9.06 -20.80 -5.13
N GLY A 586 8.62 -19.78 -5.87
CA GLY A 586 7.33 -19.15 -5.65
C GLY A 586 6.81 -18.51 -6.93
N PHE A 587 5.57 -18.06 -6.88
CA PHE A 587 4.96 -17.36 -8.00
C PHE A 587 3.91 -16.35 -7.54
N ARG A 588 3.61 -15.37 -8.41
CA ARG A 588 2.43 -14.51 -8.31
C ARG A 588 1.55 -14.74 -9.53
N ALA A 589 0.29 -15.03 -9.29
CA ALA A 589 -0.70 -15.12 -10.36
C ALA A 589 -1.00 -13.71 -10.91
N PRO A 590 -1.24 -13.56 -12.24
CA PRO A 590 -1.78 -12.31 -12.77
C PRO A 590 -3.10 -11.97 -12.09
N GLY A 591 -3.23 -10.73 -11.59
CA GLY A 591 -4.47 -10.25 -10.97
C GLY A 591 -5.54 -9.90 -12.00
N ALA A 592 -6.81 -9.80 -11.57
CA ALA A 592 -7.92 -9.45 -12.45
C ALA A 592 -7.72 -8.10 -13.18
N ALA A 593 -7.07 -7.15 -12.54
CA ALA A 593 -6.73 -5.87 -13.16
C ALA A 593 -5.66 -5.99 -14.28
N GLU A 594 -4.87 -7.05 -14.29
CA GLU A 594 -3.77 -7.26 -15.23
C GLU A 594 -4.17 -8.20 -16.39
N ASN A 595 -4.94 -9.25 -16.13
CA ASN A 595 -5.22 -10.32 -17.09
C ASN A 595 -6.61 -10.24 -17.77
N SER A 596 -7.45 -9.29 -17.39
CA SER A 596 -8.76 -9.12 -18.00
C SER A 596 -8.73 -8.04 -19.09
N ALA A 597 -9.14 -8.36 -20.31
CA ALA A 597 -9.28 -7.40 -21.40
C ALA A 597 -10.28 -6.25 -21.08
N GLN A 598 -11.15 -6.43 -20.09
CA GLN A 598 -12.09 -5.41 -19.61
C GLN A 598 -11.44 -4.45 -18.62
N SER A 599 -10.27 -4.79 -18.09
CA SER A 599 -9.55 -3.95 -17.12
C SER A 599 -8.73 -2.90 -17.84
N GLN A 600 -8.93 -1.63 -17.47
CA GLN A 600 -8.26 -0.50 -18.06
C GLN A 600 -7.94 0.56 -17.01
N SER A 601 -6.78 1.19 -17.15
CA SER A 601 -6.39 2.36 -16.35
C SER A 601 -5.86 3.44 -17.28
N THR A 602 -6.46 4.62 -17.21
CA THR A 602 -6.10 5.76 -18.08
C THR A 602 -5.33 6.82 -17.32
N GLY A 603 -4.40 7.45 -18.00
CA GLY A 603 -3.64 8.61 -17.55
C GLY A 603 -3.21 9.47 -18.72
N THR A 604 -2.40 10.48 -18.47
CA THR A 604 -1.71 11.24 -19.51
C THR A 604 -0.24 10.94 -19.48
N SER A 605 0.38 10.90 -20.66
CA SER A 605 1.82 10.76 -20.78
C SER A 605 2.35 11.63 -21.91
N THR A 606 3.61 12.01 -21.80
CA THR A 606 4.35 12.64 -22.90
C THR A 606 5.16 11.54 -23.59
N VAL A 607 4.90 11.33 -24.86
CA VAL A 607 5.56 10.30 -25.67
C VAL A 607 6.13 10.90 -26.94
N ARG A 608 7.22 10.34 -27.42
CA ARG A 608 7.69 10.63 -28.78
C ARG A 608 6.83 9.84 -29.76
N ASP A 609 6.23 10.53 -30.72
CA ASP A 609 5.50 9.90 -31.81
C ASP A 609 6.50 9.23 -32.77
N PRO A 610 6.59 7.89 -32.82
CA PRO A 610 7.56 7.19 -33.67
C PRO A 610 7.29 7.32 -35.16
N VAL A 611 6.06 7.72 -35.53
CA VAL A 611 5.63 7.87 -36.95
C VAL A 611 5.90 9.28 -37.45
N ARG A 612 5.61 10.32 -36.62
CA ARG A 612 5.76 11.73 -37.03
C ARG A 612 7.11 12.32 -36.60
N CYS A 613 7.76 11.74 -35.57
CA CYS A 613 9.09 12.16 -35.09
C CYS A 613 10.00 10.93 -34.93
N PRO A 614 10.33 10.21 -36.02
CA PRO A 614 11.30 9.13 -35.97
C PRO A 614 12.68 9.69 -35.57
N ASN A 615 13.41 8.97 -34.72
CA ASN A 615 14.76 9.35 -34.27
C ASN A 615 14.90 10.75 -33.64
N GLY A 616 13.79 11.33 -33.13
CA GLY A 616 13.79 12.64 -32.47
C GLY A 616 13.73 13.84 -33.46
N THR A 617 13.53 13.61 -34.74
CA THR A 617 13.40 14.67 -35.78
C THR A 617 12.01 14.61 -36.41
N PRO A 618 11.25 15.73 -36.42
CA PRO A 618 9.96 15.76 -37.07
C PRO A 618 10.08 15.51 -38.58
N LEU A 619 9.18 14.70 -39.12
CA LEU A 619 9.02 14.54 -40.58
C LEU A 619 8.46 15.80 -41.24
N PRO A 620 8.61 15.97 -42.56
CA PRO A 620 7.96 17.07 -43.30
C PRO A 620 6.44 17.07 -43.05
N GLY A 621 5.90 18.25 -42.63
CA GLY A 621 4.49 18.38 -42.21
C GLY A 621 4.16 17.99 -40.77
N ALA A 622 5.09 17.41 -40.05
CA ALA A 622 5.02 17.20 -38.59
C ALA A 622 5.63 18.41 -37.86
N THR A 623 5.40 18.50 -36.55
CA THR A 623 5.85 19.59 -35.68
C THR A 623 6.77 19.09 -34.58
N SER A 624 7.52 20.00 -33.95
CA SER A 624 8.36 19.64 -32.77
C SER A 624 7.55 19.10 -31.61
N THR A 625 6.25 19.43 -31.53
CA THR A 625 5.35 18.87 -30.52
C THR A 625 5.09 17.37 -30.70
N ASP A 626 5.27 16.83 -31.90
CA ASP A 626 5.15 15.38 -32.16
C ASP A 626 6.33 14.60 -31.55
N CYS A 627 7.45 15.27 -31.26
CA CYS A 627 8.60 14.68 -30.58
C CYS A 627 8.40 14.59 -29.06
N ALA A 628 7.40 15.29 -28.54
CA ALA A 628 6.98 15.28 -27.13
C ALA A 628 5.45 15.43 -27.05
N ALA A 629 4.74 14.52 -27.72
CA ALA A 629 3.28 14.55 -27.81
C ALA A 629 2.64 14.19 -26.46
N SER A 630 1.77 15.09 -25.98
CA SER A 630 0.93 14.79 -24.82
C SER A 630 -0.27 13.96 -25.26
N VAL A 631 -0.36 12.72 -24.80
CA VAL A 631 -1.36 11.73 -25.23
C VAL A 631 -2.12 11.15 -24.05
N ALA A 632 -3.33 10.65 -24.31
CA ALA A 632 -3.98 9.74 -23.38
C ALA A 632 -3.23 8.40 -23.37
N ALA A 633 -2.80 7.98 -22.19
CA ALA A 633 -2.05 6.74 -21.99
C ALA A 633 -2.94 5.73 -21.28
N VAL A 634 -3.20 4.60 -21.93
CA VAL A 634 -4.14 3.56 -21.45
C VAL A 634 -3.40 2.27 -21.20
N LYS A 635 -3.36 1.83 -19.94
CA LYS A 635 -2.96 0.45 -19.58
C LYS A 635 -4.15 -0.48 -19.83
N ILE A 636 -3.92 -1.63 -20.43
CA ILE A 636 -4.98 -2.60 -20.76
C ILE A 636 -4.54 -3.98 -20.30
N GLY A 637 -5.45 -4.73 -19.66
CA GLY A 637 -5.21 -6.12 -19.26
C GLY A 637 -4.96 -7.03 -20.46
N ASP A 638 -4.08 -8.02 -20.28
CA ASP A 638 -3.78 -9.06 -21.29
C ASP A 638 -4.11 -10.46 -20.72
N PRO A 639 -5.11 -11.18 -21.27
CA PRO A 639 -5.48 -12.51 -20.80
C PRO A 639 -4.39 -13.58 -21.00
N ASN A 640 -3.35 -13.31 -21.80
CA ASN A 640 -2.26 -14.25 -22.11
C ASN A 640 -1.07 -14.15 -21.14
N LEU A 641 -1.21 -13.38 -20.06
CA LEU A 641 -0.15 -13.24 -19.07
C LEU A 641 0.20 -14.55 -18.38
N ARG A 642 1.50 -14.77 -18.22
CA ARG A 642 2.04 -15.89 -17.43
C ARG A 642 2.26 -15.44 -15.99
N PRO A 643 2.28 -16.37 -15.01
CA PRO A 643 2.63 -16.04 -13.64
C PRO A 643 4.07 -15.49 -13.56
N GLU A 644 4.27 -14.50 -12.68
CA GLU A 644 5.61 -14.13 -12.22
C GLU A 644 6.21 -15.29 -11.42
N LYS A 645 7.52 -15.52 -11.55
CA LYS A 645 8.22 -16.60 -10.84
C LYS A 645 9.24 -16.02 -9.85
N SER A 646 9.50 -16.72 -8.76
CA SER A 646 10.54 -16.34 -7.84
C SER A 646 11.41 -17.51 -7.41
N LYS A 647 12.69 -17.18 -7.08
CA LYS A 647 13.63 -18.09 -6.42
C LYS A 647 14.19 -17.39 -5.20
N GLY A 648 14.09 -18.04 -4.05
CA GLY A 648 14.58 -17.57 -2.78
C GLY A 648 15.67 -18.48 -2.21
N TYR A 649 16.65 -17.89 -1.55
CA TYR A 649 17.71 -18.58 -0.81
C TYR A 649 17.86 -17.89 0.53
N THR A 650 17.88 -18.67 1.61
CA THR A 650 18.16 -18.17 2.95
C THR A 650 19.23 -19.07 3.59
N LEU A 651 20.20 -18.45 4.24
CA LEU A 651 21.21 -19.12 5.04
C LEU A 651 21.35 -18.37 6.35
N GLY A 652 21.17 -19.04 7.47
CA GLY A 652 21.18 -18.40 8.77
C GLY A 652 21.74 -19.25 9.88
N MET A 653 21.95 -18.58 11.03
CA MET A 653 22.32 -19.22 12.28
C MET A 653 21.45 -18.71 13.42
N VAL A 654 21.19 -19.59 14.37
CA VAL A 654 20.59 -19.27 15.68
C VAL A 654 21.60 -19.67 16.74
N TRP A 655 21.87 -18.74 17.65
CA TRP A 655 22.84 -18.95 18.71
C TRP A 655 22.31 -18.44 20.05
N ASP A 656 22.21 -19.34 21.01
CA ASP A 656 21.77 -19.08 22.38
C ASP A 656 22.96 -19.26 23.34
N PRO A 657 23.95 -18.31 23.34
CA PRO A 657 25.18 -18.49 24.15
C PRO A 657 24.94 -18.52 25.64
N LEU A 658 23.84 -17.90 26.08
CA LEU A 658 23.40 -17.83 27.47
C LEU A 658 21.91 -18.18 27.57
N ASN A 659 21.46 -18.66 28.71
CA ASN A 659 20.06 -19.06 28.91
C ASN A 659 19.01 -17.95 28.61
N ASP A 660 19.42 -16.69 28.71
CA ASP A 660 18.54 -15.52 28.53
C ASP A 660 18.93 -14.64 27.33
N LEU A 661 19.90 -15.07 26.50
CA LEU A 661 20.33 -14.38 25.28
C LEU A 661 20.15 -15.28 24.06
N SER A 662 19.40 -14.79 23.08
CA SER A 662 19.18 -15.43 21.79
C SER A 662 19.56 -14.49 20.65
N LEU A 663 20.30 -15.00 19.66
CA LEU A 663 20.70 -14.31 18.45
C LEU A 663 20.28 -15.12 17.22
N SER A 664 19.71 -14.46 16.24
CA SER A 664 19.46 -15.01 14.90
C SER A 664 20.03 -14.09 13.84
N LEU A 665 20.81 -14.64 12.92
CA LEU A 665 21.39 -13.92 11.79
C LEU A 665 21.07 -14.70 10.53
N ASP A 666 20.36 -14.06 9.57
CA ASP A 666 19.93 -14.68 8.33
C ASP A 666 20.35 -13.83 7.13
N GLY A 667 21.15 -14.37 6.24
CA GLY A 667 21.41 -13.82 4.92
C GLY A 667 20.40 -14.35 3.92
N TRP A 668 19.84 -13.50 3.09
CA TRP A 668 18.77 -13.88 2.16
C TRP A 668 18.93 -13.24 0.79
N LYS A 669 18.42 -13.94 -0.23
CA LYS A 669 18.34 -13.48 -1.61
C LYS A 669 17.04 -13.93 -2.23
N ILE A 670 16.30 -13.00 -2.87
CA ILE A 670 15.07 -13.27 -3.61
C ILE A 670 15.23 -12.68 -5.02
N LYS A 671 14.97 -13.49 -6.03
CA LYS A 671 14.88 -13.05 -7.43
C LYS A 671 13.48 -13.33 -7.94
N ARG A 672 12.77 -12.29 -8.36
CA ARG A 672 11.49 -12.38 -9.04
C ARG A 672 11.71 -12.09 -10.52
N SER A 673 11.20 -12.93 -11.41
CA SER A 673 11.34 -12.87 -12.87
C SER A 673 9.97 -12.95 -13.55
N ASP A 674 9.93 -12.64 -14.84
CA ASP A 674 8.69 -12.55 -15.61
C ASP A 674 7.68 -11.57 -14.99
N GLU A 675 8.17 -10.46 -14.41
CA GLU A 675 7.31 -9.46 -13.75
C GLU A 675 6.32 -8.86 -14.74
N ILE A 676 5.09 -8.68 -14.27
CA ILE A 676 4.00 -8.13 -15.06
C ILE A 676 4.04 -6.60 -14.94
N ASN A 677 4.34 -5.95 -16.06
CA ASN A 677 4.39 -4.50 -16.18
C ASN A 677 3.68 -4.06 -17.48
N PRO A 678 3.13 -2.83 -17.53
CA PRO A 678 2.60 -2.30 -18.77
C PRO A 678 3.73 -2.06 -19.77
N LEU A 679 3.44 -2.22 -21.03
CA LEU A 679 4.34 -1.83 -22.12
C LEU A 679 4.70 -0.35 -21.99
N PRO A 680 5.97 0.07 -22.10
CA PRO A 680 6.33 1.48 -22.10
C PRO A 680 5.53 2.27 -23.16
N TYR A 681 5.02 3.45 -22.78
CA TYR A 681 4.14 4.21 -23.68
C TYR A 681 4.79 4.61 -25.01
N ASN A 682 6.12 4.84 -25.03
CA ASN A 682 6.86 5.06 -26.27
C ASN A 682 6.84 3.83 -27.21
N GLU A 683 6.92 2.63 -26.66
CA GLU A 683 6.76 1.39 -27.43
C GLU A 683 5.29 1.21 -27.85
N ALA A 684 4.34 1.48 -26.96
CA ALA A 684 2.91 1.41 -27.26
C ALA A 684 2.47 2.39 -28.35
N ALA A 685 3.13 3.53 -28.47
CA ALA A 685 2.88 4.51 -29.54
C ALA A 685 3.21 3.99 -30.95
N ALA A 686 4.04 2.96 -31.06
CA ALA A 686 4.38 2.30 -32.33
C ALA A 686 3.42 1.17 -32.70
N LEU A 687 2.54 0.75 -31.79
CA LEU A 687 1.61 -0.36 -32.05
C LEU A 687 0.48 0.09 -32.98
N PRO A 688 -0.06 -0.83 -33.82
CA PRO A 688 -1.25 -0.57 -34.64
C PRO A 688 -2.49 -0.17 -33.82
N SER A 689 -2.53 -0.51 -32.54
CA SER A 689 -3.60 -0.15 -31.59
C SER A 689 -3.56 1.30 -31.13
N ALA A 690 -2.50 2.04 -31.42
CA ALA A 690 -2.42 3.48 -31.16
C ALA A 690 -3.46 4.23 -32.00
N ILE A 691 -4.16 5.21 -31.38
CA ILE A 691 -5.21 5.98 -32.06
C ILE A 691 -4.62 7.32 -32.51
N ARG A 692 -4.84 7.64 -33.79
CA ARG A 692 -4.36 8.82 -34.46
C ARG A 692 -5.51 9.66 -35.01
N ALA A 693 -5.30 10.96 -35.15
CA ALA A 693 -6.23 11.88 -35.83
C ALA A 693 -6.21 11.67 -37.35
N ASP A 694 -7.21 12.20 -38.03
CA ASP A 694 -7.34 12.08 -39.48
C ASP A 694 -6.43 13.03 -40.29
N ASN A 695 -5.63 13.88 -39.61
CA ASN A 695 -4.70 14.84 -40.24
C ASN A 695 -3.38 14.16 -40.67
N ASN A 696 -3.49 13.21 -41.60
CA ASN A 696 -2.34 12.49 -42.14
C ASN A 696 -1.32 13.42 -42.82
N LEU A 697 -0.04 13.04 -42.77
CA LEU A 697 1.05 13.73 -43.43
C LEU A 697 0.94 13.61 -44.96
N THR A 698 1.24 14.72 -45.66
CA THR A 698 1.45 14.71 -47.10
C THR A 698 2.95 14.78 -47.36
N ILE A 699 3.54 13.74 -47.89
CA ILE A 699 4.96 13.65 -48.20
C ILE A 699 5.11 13.55 -49.72
N ASN A 700 5.85 14.47 -50.36
CA ASN A 700 6.03 14.55 -51.78
C ASN A 700 4.69 14.57 -52.57
N GLY A 701 3.66 15.23 -52.05
CA GLY A 701 2.34 15.32 -52.67
C GLY A 701 1.44 14.09 -52.46
N VAL A 702 1.87 13.06 -51.71
CA VAL A 702 1.10 11.84 -51.43
C VAL A 702 0.66 11.87 -49.94
N VAL A 703 -0.62 11.63 -49.70
CA VAL A 703 -1.15 11.48 -48.34
C VAL A 703 -0.72 10.09 -47.86
N VAL A 704 0.05 10.06 -46.76
CA VAL A 704 0.51 8.81 -46.14
C VAL A 704 -0.49 8.40 -45.07
N PRO A 705 -1.19 7.25 -45.21
CA PRO A 705 -2.19 6.83 -44.24
C PRO A 705 -1.56 6.48 -42.89
N ASN A 706 -2.33 6.61 -41.80
CA ASN A 706 -1.93 6.32 -40.42
C ASN A 706 -0.77 7.20 -39.88
N THR A 707 -0.58 8.38 -40.46
CA THR A 707 0.43 9.37 -40.02
C THR A 707 -0.19 10.59 -39.36
N GLY A 708 -1.47 10.53 -38.98
CA GLY A 708 -2.14 11.57 -38.19
C GLY A 708 -1.52 11.75 -36.81
N THR A 709 -1.77 12.90 -36.19
CA THR A 709 -1.28 13.21 -34.82
C THR A 709 -1.69 12.12 -33.84
N LEU A 710 -0.74 11.67 -33.04
CA LEU A 710 -0.96 10.65 -32.02
C LEU A 710 -1.86 11.19 -30.91
N LEU A 711 -2.96 10.51 -30.60
CA LEU A 711 -3.95 10.91 -29.61
C LEU A 711 -3.94 9.99 -28.37
N ILE A 712 -3.90 8.68 -28.59
CA ILE A 712 -4.02 7.67 -27.53
C ILE A 712 -3.00 6.57 -27.76
N THR A 713 -2.27 6.21 -26.70
CA THR A 713 -1.43 4.99 -26.65
C THR A 713 -2.09 3.93 -25.80
N LYS A 714 -2.16 2.69 -26.30
CA LYS A 714 -2.69 1.54 -25.59
C LYS A 714 -1.54 0.61 -25.22
N ALA A 715 -1.25 0.51 -23.95
CA ALA A 715 -0.15 -0.24 -23.37
C ALA A 715 -0.67 -1.52 -22.70
N PRO A 716 -0.64 -2.69 -23.38
CA PRO A 716 -0.99 -3.96 -22.74
C PRO A 716 0.04 -4.33 -21.67
N TYR A 717 -0.41 -5.05 -20.64
CA TYR A 717 0.51 -5.67 -19.69
C TYR A 717 1.31 -6.79 -20.37
N ARG A 718 2.55 -6.99 -19.95
CA ARG A 718 3.43 -8.06 -20.43
C ARG A 718 4.36 -8.58 -19.33
N ASN A 719 4.85 -9.80 -19.47
CA ASN A 719 5.94 -10.35 -18.65
C ASN A 719 7.28 -9.85 -19.21
N SER A 720 7.99 -8.95 -18.52
CA SER A 720 9.11 -8.25 -19.17
C SER A 720 10.35 -7.98 -18.33
N SER A 721 10.30 -8.09 -17.01
CA SER A 721 11.41 -7.64 -16.16
C SER A 721 11.76 -8.62 -15.05
N PHE A 722 12.81 -8.31 -14.29
CA PHE A 722 13.08 -9.01 -13.04
C PHE A 722 13.52 -8.03 -11.94
N THR A 723 13.22 -8.40 -10.69
CA THR A 723 13.75 -7.76 -9.50
C THR A 723 14.55 -8.76 -8.68
N GLU A 724 15.76 -8.38 -8.27
CA GLU A 724 16.61 -9.17 -7.37
C GLU A 724 16.92 -8.36 -6.13
N VAL A 725 16.59 -8.90 -4.96
CA VAL A 725 16.84 -8.27 -3.65
C VAL A 725 17.64 -9.22 -2.79
N LYS A 726 18.66 -8.69 -2.09
CA LYS A 726 19.48 -9.46 -1.14
C LYS A 726 19.85 -8.62 0.06
N GLY A 727 19.97 -9.26 1.20
CA GLY A 727 20.27 -8.59 2.44
C GLY A 727 20.52 -9.53 3.61
N ILE A 728 20.54 -8.94 4.80
CA ILE A 728 20.80 -9.62 6.06
C ILE A 728 19.75 -9.17 7.08
N ASP A 729 19.24 -10.09 7.87
CA ASP A 729 18.38 -9.83 9.03
C ASP A 729 19.11 -10.28 10.30
N LEU A 730 19.17 -9.43 11.33
CA LEU A 730 19.66 -9.74 12.67
C LEU A 730 18.51 -9.54 13.67
N ASP A 731 18.31 -10.52 14.53
CA ASP A 731 17.39 -10.46 15.66
C ASP A 731 18.14 -10.87 16.93
N VAL A 732 18.15 -10.00 17.94
CA VAL A 732 18.79 -10.23 19.25
C VAL A 732 17.75 -10.03 20.33
N LYS A 733 17.65 -10.99 21.25
CA LYS A 733 16.74 -10.94 22.40
C LYS A 733 17.51 -11.28 23.67
N GLN A 734 17.51 -10.35 24.62
CA GLN A 734 18.11 -10.52 25.93
C GLN A 734 17.04 -10.34 27.02
N ARG A 735 16.86 -11.35 27.85
CA ARG A 735 16.11 -11.25 29.09
C ARG A 735 17.04 -10.85 30.22
N LEU A 736 16.59 -9.99 31.11
CA LEU A 736 17.34 -9.49 32.26
C LEU A 736 16.58 -9.86 33.52
N ARG A 737 17.28 -10.55 34.42
CA ARG A 737 16.79 -10.83 35.78
C ARG A 737 17.47 -9.86 36.74
N LEU A 738 16.73 -8.84 37.17
CA LEU A 738 17.25 -7.71 37.93
C LEU A 738 17.06 -7.89 39.45
N GLY A 739 16.81 -9.11 39.91
CA GLY A 739 16.57 -9.41 41.32
C GLY A 739 15.41 -8.61 41.91
N ALA A 740 15.69 -7.83 42.95
CA ALA A 740 14.67 -6.96 43.60
C ALA A 740 14.10 -5.87 42.67
N TYR A 741 14.77 -5.55 41.58
CA TYR A 741 14.31 -4.56 40.59
C TYR A 741 13.47 -5.18 39.46
N GLY A 742 13.04 -6.47 39.62
CA GLY A 742 12.14 -7.12 38.71
C GLY A 742 12.80 -7.77 37.48
N ARG A 743 12.17 -7.63 36.32
CA ARG A 743 12.61 -8.23 35.06
C ARG A 743 12.68 -7.19 33.97
N GLY A 744 13.62 -7.37 33.04
CA GLY A 744 13.74 -6.55 31.84
C GLY A 744 13.89 -7.43 30.59
N ASN A 745 13.56 -6.84 29.44
CA ASN A 745 13.86 -7.42 28.14
C ASN A 745 14.46 -6.33 27.25
N ILE A 746 15.48 -6.70 26.49
CA ILE A 746 16.06 -5.86 25.43
C ILE A 746 16.00 -6.65 24.14
N GLY A 747 15.47 -6.06 23.08
CA GLY A 747 15.44 -6.61 21.75
C GLY A 747 16.07 -5.65 20.74
N LEU A 748 16.77 -6.20 19.75
CA LEU A 748 17.28 -5.47 18.61
C LEU A 748 16.91 -6.25 17.36
N THR A 749 16.26 -5.59 16.42
CA THR A 749 16.06 -6.12 15.07
C THR A 749 16.72 -5.17 14.07
N TRP A 750 17.47 -5.74 13.13
CA TRP A 750 18.13 -5.00 12.06
C TRP A 750 17.93 -5.72 10.74
N THR A 751 17.47 -4.98 9.74
CA THR A 751 17.43 -5.44 8.35
C THR A 751 18.35 -4.56 7.52
N HIS A 752 19.33 -5.18 6.86
CA HIS A 752 20.22 -4.56 5.90
C HIS A 752 19.91 -5.03 4.48
N VAL A 753 19.56 -4.12 3.59
CA VAL A 753 19.36 -4.39 2.17
C VAL A 753 20.63 -4.05 1.41
N ALA A 754 21.43 -5.07 1.13
CA ALA A 754 22.71 -4.90 0.45
C ALA A 754 22.55 -4.52 -1.03
N SER A 755 21.48 -5.03 -1.66
CA SER A 755 21.20 -4.78 -3.08
C SER A 755 19.70 -4.94 -3.37
N TRP A 756 19.16 -4.03 -4.18
CA TRP A 756 17.81 -4.07 -4.73
C TRP A 756 17.89 -3.66 -6.20
N VAL A 757 17.97 -4.64 -7.11
CA VAL A 757 18.17 -4.42 -8.56
C VAL A 757 16.89 -4.72 -9.30
N ARG A 758 16.44 -3.77 -10.14
CA ARG A 758 15.41 -3.99 -11.16
C ARG A 758 16.05 -3.94 -12.54
N ALA A 759 15.74 -4.92 -13.38
CA ALA A 759 16.10 -4.92 -14.79
C ALA A 759 14.84 -4.70 -15.63
N GLU A 760 14.83 -3.68 -16.45
CA GLU A 760 13.77 -3.36 -17.40
C GLU A 760 13.98 -4.03 -18.76
N SER A 761 15.23 -4.36 -19.05
CA SER A 761 15.62 -5.09 -20.26
C SER A 761 16.83 -6.00 -19.98
N ALA A 762 17.28 -6.74 -20.98
CA ALA A 762 18.50 -7.58 -20.87
C ALA A 762 19.75 -6.77 -20.53
N THR A 763 19.81 -5.50 -20.95
CA THR A 763 20.96 -4.61 -20.79
C THR A 763 20.78 -3.51 -19.76
N THR A 764 19.52 -3.15 -19.41
CA THR A 764 19.22 -2.02 -18.55
C THR A 764 18.89 -2.50 -17.14
N ARG A 765 19.77 -2.20 -16.20
CA ARG A 765 19.64 -2.59 -14.78
C ARG A 765 19.88 -1.38 -13.88
N TYR A 766 19.06 -1.24 -12.84
CA TYR A 766 19.12 -0.14 -11.90
C TYR A 766 19.18 -0.66 -10.46
N GLN A 767 20.01 0.01 -9.63
CA GLN A 767 20.17 -0.29 -8.21
C GLN A 767 19.33 0.68 -7.38
N PHE A 768 18.38 0.16 -6.60
CA PHE A 768 17.47 0.94 -5.78
C PHE A 768 17.64 0.77 -4.27
N ALA A 769 18.63 -0.01 -3.78
CA ALA A 769 18.91 -0.06 -2.35
C ALA A 769 19.43 1.29 -1.85
N GLY A 770 18.83 1.83 -0.79
CA GLY A 770 19.13 3.17 -0.27
C GLY A 770 18.50 4.29 -1.13
N THR A 771 17.42 4.01 -1.81
CA THR A 771 16.68 5.00 -2.62
C THR A 771 15.20 5.02 -2.26
N HIS A 772 14.57 6.13 -2.59
CA HIS A 772 13.12 6.31 -2.55
C HIS A 772 12.69 7.09 -3.79
N GLY A 773 11.66 6.61 -4.47
CA GLY A 773 11.18 7.24 -5.69
C GLY A 773 10.05 8.23 -5.45
N ASN A 774 9.83 9.12 -6.44
CA ASN A 774 8.59 9.87 -6.59
C ASN A 774 7.52 8.92 -7.14
N CYS A 775 6.98 8.10 -6.28
CA CYS A 775 6.07 7.02 -6.61
C CYS A 775 4.85 7.09 -5.71
N ASP A 776 3.73 6.57 -6.19
CA ASP A 776 2.72 6.06 -5.26
C ASP A 776 3.30 4.87 -4.50
N THR A 777 2.69 4.53 -3.40
CA THR A 777 3.24 3.52 -2.50
C THR A 777 3.33 2.13 -3.13
N SER A 778 2.48 1.81 -4.11
CA SER A 778 2.44 0.49 -4.75
C SER A 778 3.52 0.28 -5.80
N ASN A 779 3.97 1.35 -6.46
CA ASN A 779 4.95 1.31 -7.55
C ASN A 779 6.36 1.76 -7.14
N CYS A 780 6.58 2.03 -5.85
CA CYS A 780 7.88 2.41 -5.35
C CYS A 780 8.93 1.34 -5.62
N ALA A 781 10.03 1.78 -6.22
CA ALA A 781 11.26 1.01 -6.29
C ALA A 781 12.21 1.46 -5.19
N GLY A 782 12.90 0.51 -4.59
CA GLY A 782 13.88 0.81 -3.56
C GLY A 782 13.37 0.66 -2.13
N THR A 783 14.27 0.87 -1.21
CA THR A 783 14.03 0.78 0.23
C THR A 783 15.26 1.36 0.96
N PRO A 784 15.14 1.86 2.20
CA PRO A 784 16.30 2.20 3.00
C PRO A 784 17.28 1.02 3.08
N LYS A 785 18.60 1.29 3.08
CA LYS A 785 19.60 0.21 3.25
C LYS A 785 19.50 -0.42 4.62
N ASP A 786 19.31 0.39 5.65
CA ASP A 786 19.28 -0.07 7.04
C ASP A 786 18.00 0.38 7.73
N LYS A 787 17.30 -0.55 8.34
CA LYS A 787 16.24 -0.30 9.31
C LYS A 787 16.60 -1.03 10.59
N ILE A 788 16.55 -0.33 11.72
CA ILE A 788 16.88 -0.85 13.05
C ILE A 788 15.73 -0.53 13.99
N SER A 789 15.30 -1.49 14.77
CA SER A 789 14.40 -1.28 15.90
C SER A 789 15.03 -1.84 17.16
N VAL A 790 15.19 -0.99 18.18
CA VAL A 790 15.62 -1.39 19.51
C VAL A 790 14.43 -1.23 20.44
N ASN A 791 14.06 -2.31 21.10
CA ASN A 791 13.00 -2.31 22.10
C ASN A 791 13.59 -2.66 23.48
N ALA A 792 13.15 -1.95 24.51
CA ALA A 792 13.48 -2.24 25.88
C ALA A 792 12.20 -2.22 26.72
N SER A 793 12.05 -3.19 27.60
CA SER A 793 10.95 -3.18 28.57
C SER A 793 11.45 -3.56 29.95
N TRP A 794 10.81 -2.98 30.96
CA TRP A 794 11.13 -3.18 32.36
C TRP A 794 9.87 -3.37 33.19
N ASP A 795 9.81 -4.51 33.90
CA ASP A 795 8.76 -4.88 34.83
C ASP A 795 9.34 -4.82 36.25
N PRO A 796 9.37 -3.63 36.93
CA PRO A 796 9.92 -3.53 38.29
C PRO A 796 9.11 -4.32 39.31
N SER A 797 7.83 -4.52 39.02
CA SER A 797 6.90 -5.32 39.84
C SER A 797 5.77 -5.85 38.96
N ALA A 798 4.90 -6.69 39.52
CA ALA A 798 3.68 -7.14 38.84
C ALA A 798 2.70 -5.98 38.57
N ALA A 799 2.82 -4.84 39.24
CA ALA A 799 1.96 -3.69 39.09
C ALA A 799 2.39 -2.77 37.93
N TRP A 800 3.68 -2.68 37.61
CA TRP A 800 4.20 -1.73 36.65
C TRP A 800 4.95 -2.38 35.49
N ASN A 801 4.73 -1.87 34.31
CA ASN A 801 5.51 -2.16 33.11
C ASN A 801 5.84 -0.84 32.40
N PHE A 802 7.11 -0.66 32.01
CA PHE A 802 7.60 0.42 31.17
C PHE A 802 8.21 -0.15 29.91
N ALA A 803 8.01 0.51 28.76
CA ALA A 803 8.65 0.12 27.52
C ALA A 803 9.11 1.35 26.72
N ALA A 804 10.19 1.17 25.96
CA ALA A 804 10.69 2.14 25.01
C ALA A 804 11.06 1.43 23.71
N ILE A 805 10.72 2.02 22.57
CA ILE A 805 11.04 1.51 21.23
C ILE A 805 11.70 2.63 20.45
N ALA A 806 12.93 2.41 20.00
CA ALA A 806 13.64 3.31 19.09
C ALA A 806 13.65 2.71 17.68
N ASN A 807 13.10 3.43 16.72
CA ASN A 807 13.07 3.04 15.32
C ASN A 807 13.99 3.96 14.51
N TYR A 808 14.88 3.38 13.73
CA TYR A 808 15.82 4.07 12.85
C TYR A 808 15.69 3.56 11.43
N ARG A 809 15.71 4.46 10.45
CA ARG A 809 16.03 4.16 9.05
C ARG A 809 17.20 5.00 8.57
N SER A 810 18.05 4.40 7.72
CA SER A 810 19.17 5.11 7.10
C SER A 810 18.69 6.21 6.15
N ASP A 811 19.58 7.08 5.76
CA ASP A 811 19.37 8.03 4.68
C ASP A 811 19.07 7.30 3.34
N MET A 812 18.44 8.04 2.44
CA MET A 812 18.11 7.57 1.09
C MET A 812 18.42 8.63 0.06
N LYS A 813 18.59 8.22 -1.19
CA LYS A 813 18.57 9.12 -2.34
C LYS A 813 17.20 9.08 -3.00
N ASN A 814 16.72 10.22 -3.45
CA ASN A 814 15.50 10.27 -4.24
C ASN A 814 15.77 9.84 -5.68
N VAL A 815 14.85 9.11 -6.29
CA VAL A 815 14.86 8.71 -7.70
C VAL A 815 13.51 9.09 -8.32
N LEU A 816 13.47 9.52 -9.58
CA LEU A 816 12.26 10.05 -10.19
C LEU A 816 11.38 8.99 -10.84
N PHE A 817 11.93 8.09 -11.60
CA PHE A 817 11.24 7.01 -12.29
C PHE A 817 12.14 5.77 -12.32
N ALA A 818 11.65 4.69 -12.87
CA ALA A 818 12.40 3.45 -13.00
C ALA A 818 13.82 3.71 -13.57
N GLY A 819 14.77 3.94 -12.69
CA GLY A 819 16.18 4.11 -12.99
C GLY A 819 16.72 5.53 -13.07
N ASP A 820 15.90 6.56 -13.12
CA ASP A 820 16.39 7.91 -13.10
C ASP A 820 16.77 8.33 -11.69
N LEU A 821 18.05 8.33 -11.41
CA LEU A 821 18.57 8.93 -10.19
C LEU A 821 18.26 10.42 -10.20
N CYS A 822 17.85 10.97 -9.08
CA CYS A 822 17.77 12.40 -8.90
C CYS A 822 19.10 13.02 -9.30
N ALA A 823 19.07 13.93 -10.29
CA ALA A 823 20.26 14.66 -10.64
C ALA A 823 20.70 15.49 -9.43
N SER A 824 21.98 15.46 -9.18
CA SER A 824 22.59 16.31 -8.16
C SER A 824 22.52 17.79 -8.49
N HIS A 825 22.01 18.13 -9.69
CA HIS A 825 21.92 19.49 -10.19
C HIS A 825 20.50 19.88 -10.54
N LEU A 826 20.16 21.14 -10.29
CA LEU A 826 18.94 21.76 -10.80
C LEU A 826 19.07 22.00 -12.32
N ALA A 827 17.96 22.22 -13.01
CA ALA A 827 17.94 22.53 -14.44
C ALA A 827 18.73 23.80 -14.77
N SER A 828 18.96 24.69 -13.80
CA SER A 828 19.83 25.87 -13.90
C SER A 828 21.34 25.55 -13.95
N GLY A 829 21.73 24.29 -13.70
CA GLY A 829 23.11 23.85 -13.53
C GLY A 829 23.66 23.99 -12.10
N ALA A 830 22.92 24.61 -11.18
CA ALA A 830 23.31 24.70 -9.78
C ALA A 830 23.13 23.36 -9.04
N ASP A 831 23.94 23.13 -8.00
CA ASP A 831 23.80 21.94 -7.16
C ASP A 831 22.45 21.92 -6.45
N ALA A 832 21.80 20.77 -6.43
CA ALA A 832 20.56 20.59 -5.68
C ALA A 832 20.85 20.57 -4.16
N PRO A 833 20.07 21.25 -3.34
CA PRO A 833 20.21 21.23 -1.89
C PRO A 833 20.23 19.79 -1.35
N GLY A 834 21.22 19.46 -0.50
CA GLY A 834 21.37 18.12 0.06
C GLY A 834 21.64 17.02 -0.96
N ASN A 835 21.94 17.34 -2.21
CA ASN A 835 22.27 16.40 -3.28
C ASN A 835 21.18 15.31 -3.47
N CYS A 836 19.92 15.71 -3.38
CA CYS A 836 18.72 14.83 -3.39
C CYS A 836 18.71 13.79 -2.26
N ARG A 837 19.45 14.00 -1.19
CA ARG A 837 19.51 13.11 -0.04
C ARG A 837 18.35 13.37 0.91
N ILE A 838 17.58 12.32 1.21
CA ILE A 838 16.60 12.30 2.29
C ILE A 838 17.34 11.84 3.54
N ALA A 839 17.43 12.69 4.57
CA ALA A 839 18.19 12.36 5.79
C ALA A 839 17.64 11.12 6.50
N SER A 840 18.49 10.49 7.33
CA SER A 840 18.07 9.40 8.21
C SER A 840 16.99 9.88 9.19
N PHE A 841 16.13 8.96 9.62
CA PHE A 841 15.04 9.27 10.53
C PHE A 841 15.04 8.33 11.72
N THR A 842 14.95 8.91 12.93
CA THR A 842 14.90 8.17 14.19
C THR A 842 13.78 8.69 15.05
N THR A 843 12.91 7.81 15.52
CA THR A 843 11.88 8.12 16.53
C THR A 843 12.04 7.24 17.74
N VAL A 844 11.63 7.75 18.89
CA VAL A 844 11.53 6.99 20.14
C VAL A 844 10.10 7.07 20.64
N ASP A 845 9.50 5.91 20.87
CA ASP A 845 8.18 5.75 21.44
C ASP A 845 8.34 5.18 22.87
N MET A 846 7.57 5.68 23.84
CA MET A 846 7.57 5.20 25.22
C MET A 846 6.17 4.85 25.68
N SER A 847 6.04 3.84 26.53
CA SER A 847 4.77 3.46 27.14
C SER A 847 4.95 3.05 28.59
N ALA A 848 3.90 3.27 29.36
CA ALA A 848 3.79 2.84 30.75
C ALA A 848 2.44 2.17 30.98
N ARG A 849 2.43 1.11 31.78
CA ARG A 849 1.22 0.38 32.15
C ARG A 849 1.23 0.16 33.64
N TRP A 850 0.11 0.45 34.28
CA TRP A 850 -0.11 0.28 35.71
C TRP A 850 -1.32 -0.63 35.96
N ASN A 851 -1.06 -1.82 36.50
CA ASN A 851 -2.08 -2.74 37.01
C ASN A 851 -2.50 -2.24 38.40
N TYR A 852 -3.46 -1.28 38.45
CA TYR A 852 -3.95 -0.71 39.69
C TYR A 852 -4.60 -1.77 40.59
N SER A 853 -5.31 -2.71 39.99
CA SER A 853 -5.88 -3.88 40.64
C SER A 853 -5.84 -5.08 39.69
N LYS A 854 -6.34 -6.23 40.14
CA LYS A 854 -6.51 -7.41 39.27
C LYS A 854 -7.50 -7.14 38.13
N GLN A 855 -8.39 -6.17 38.30
CA GLN A 855 -9.44 -5.82 37.33
C GLN A 855 -9.09 -4.58 36.52
N LEU A 856 -8.50 -3.54 37.13
CA LEU A 856 -8.25 -2.25 36.49
C LEU A 856 -6.78 -2.10 36.11
N GLN A 857 -6.55 -1.85 34.84
CA GLN A 857 -5.27 -1.49 34.27
C GLN A 857 -5.36 -0.11 33.63
N LEU A 858 -4.44 0.78 33.97
CA LEU A 858 -4.25 2.09 33.33
C LEU A 858 -2.99 2.04 32.44
N PHE A 859 -3.01 2.75 31.33
CA PHE A 859 -1.86 2.82 30.44
C PHE A 859 -1.75 4.19 29.77
N ALA A 860 -0.50 4.56 29.47
CA ALA A 860 -0.17 5.76 28.71
C ALA A 860 0.94 5.46 27.70
N SER A 861 0.95 6.15 26.58
CA SER A 861 2.05 6.11 25.63
C SER A 861 2.33 7.48 25.02
N VAL A 862 3.58 7.70 24.67
CA VAL A 862 4.05 8.90 23.97
C VAL A 862 4.84 8.43 22.76
N ASN A 863 4.29 8.66 21.56
CA ASN A 863 4.98 8.37 20.30
C ASN A 863 5.79 9.59 19.87
N ASN A 864 6.97 9.36 19.26
CA ASN A 864 7.90 10.41 18.87
C ASN A 864 8.21 11.38 20.02
N VAL A 865 8.69 10.83 21.14
CA VAL A 865 8.93 11.56 22.40
C VAL A 865 9.75 12.84 22.20
N PHE A 866 10.76 12.79 21.31
CA PHE A 866 11.65 13.92 21.02
C PHE A 866 11.09 14.88 19.97
N ASP A 867 9.84 14.67 19.53
CA ASP A 867 9.18 15.49 18.51
C ASP A 867 10.01 15.66 17.21
N LYS A 868 10.70 14.61 16.80
CA LYS A 868 11.54 14.61 15.61
C LYS A 868 10.70 14.91 14.37
N ILE A 869 11.15 15.85 13.55
CA ILE A 869 10.47 16.22 12.30
C ILE A 869 10.84 15.21 11.20
N ALA A 870 9.86 14.83 10.37
CA ALA A 870 10.11 14.00 9.21
C ALA A 870 11.11 14.67 8.26
N PRO A 871 12.10 13.96 7.71
CA PRO A 871 13.08 14.53 6.81
C PRO A 871 12.41 15.15 5.56
N LEU A 872 13.02 16.25 5.08
CA LEU A 872 12.61 16.88 3.83
C LEU A 872 12.79 15.92 2.67
N ASP A 873 11.73 15.72 1.91
CA ASP A 873 11.71 14.98 0.65
C ASP A 873 11.02 15.84 -0.43
N PRO A 874 11.78 16.57 -1.24
CA PRO A 874 11.21 17.52 -2.19
C PRO A 874 10.56 16.84 -3.40
N LEU A 875 10.79 15.54 -3.60
CA LEU A 875 10.29 14.77 -4.74
C LEU A 875 9.19 13.77 -4.33
N THR A 876 8.67 13.87 -3.12
CA THR A 876 7.62 12.95 -2.66
C THR A 876 6.35 13.08 -3.50
N TYR A 877 5.82 11.95 -3.91
CA TYR A 877 4.53 11.89 -4.61
C TYR A 877 3.42 12.53 -3.76
N GLY A 878 2.62 13.37 -4.42
CA GLY A 878 1.50 14.02 -3.76
C GLY A 878 1.84 15.32 -3.02
N GLY A 879 3.04 15.86 -3.17
CA GLY A 879 3.39 17.19 -2.67
C GLY A 879 3.47 17.32 -1.16
N MET A 880 3.72 16.23 -0.44
CA MET A 880 3.77 16.25 1.04
C MET A 880 5.05 16.83 1.61
N SER A 881 6.10 17.00 0.81
CA SER A 881 7.45 17.44 1.22
C SER A 881 8.13 16.53 2.25
N TYR A 882 7.59 15.37 2.52
CA TYR A 882 8.15 14.31 3.38
C TYR A 882 7.68 12.94 2.91
N ASN A 883 8.40 11.87 3.27
CA ASN A 883 8.00 10.51 2.96
C ASN A 883 6.76 10.11 3.80
N PRO A 884 5.64 9.67 3.21
CA PRO A 884 4.46 9.23 3.95
C PRO A 884 4.72 8.14 5.00
N MET A 885 5.76 7.33 4.84
CA MET A 885 6.19 6.34 5.84
C MET A 885 6.79 6.99 7.10
N ASP A 886 7.19 8.27 7.04
CA ASP A 886 7.70 9.06 8.16
C ASP A 886 6.60 9.95 8.80
N ALA A 887 5.32 9.62 8.61
CA ALA A 887 4.16 10.43 9.04
C ALA A 887 4.18 10.80 10.54
N SER A 888 4.76 9.97 11.41
CA SER A 888 4.93 10.28 12.83
C SER A 888 5.77 11.54 13.06
N GLY A 889 6.72 11.85 12.17
CA GLY A 889 7.50 13.07 12.20
C GLY A 889 6.74 14.30 11.68
N ALA A 890 5.78 14.11 10.77
CA ALA A 890 4.90 15.17 10.28
C ALA A 890 3.82 15.53 11.32
N ILE A 891 3.14 14.54 11.89
CA ILE A 891 2.13 14.73 12.95
C ILE A 891 2.77 15.33 14.20
N GLY A 892 3.97 14.87 14.58
CA GLY A 892 4.70 15.30 15.78
C GLY A 892 4.49 14.35 16.97
N ARG A 893 4.96 14.78 18.15
CA ARG A 893 4.78 14.04 19.40
C ARG A 893 3.29 13.79 19.65
N TYR A 894 2.96 12.53 19.96
CA TYR A 894 1.58 12.09 20.11
C TYR A 894 1.42 11.36 21.46
N VAL A 895 0.45 11.79 22.26
CA VAL A 895 0.19 11.24 23.60
C VAL A 895 -1.13 10.49 23.59
N LYS A 896 -1.13 9.27 24.15
CA LYS A 896 -2.33 8.47 24.38
C LYS A 896 -2.44 8.07 25.84
N VAL A 897 -3.66 8.00 26.35
CA VAL A 897 -3.99 7.47 27.66
C VAL A 897 -5.21 6.57 27.55
N GLY A 898 -5.29 5.60 28.43
CA GLY A 898 -6.45 4.69 28.42
C GLY A 898 -6.54 3.80 29.65
N ALA A 899 -7.64 3.10 29.72
CA ALA A 899 -7.95 2.14 30.78
C ALA A 899 -8.53 0.85 30.21
N SER A 900 -8.26 -0.25 30.88
CA SER A 900 -8.86 -1.56 30.62
C SER A 900 -9.40 -2.12 31.92
N TYR A 901 -10.66 -2.55 31.91
CA TYR A 901 -11.32 -3.14 33.07
C TYR A 901 -11.80 -4.55 32.75
N LYS A 902 -11.36 -5.50 33.58
CA LYS A 902 -11.78 -6.90 33.51
C LYS A 902 -12.85 -7.14 34.59
N PHE A 903 -14.07 -7.47 34.19
CA PHE A 903 -15.21 -7.65 35.09
C PHE A 903 -15.16 -9.00 35.83
N PHE A 904 -14.85 -10.10 35.12
CA PHE A 904 -14.73 -11.46 35.67
C PHE A 904 -13.82 -12.33 34.79
#